data_33ef19c8abed672aea803d1d6ba1e468
#
_entry.id   33ef19c8abed672aea803d1d6ba1e468
#
_cell.length_a   1.000
_cell.length_b   1.000
_cell.length_c   1.000
_cell.angle_alpha   90.00
_cell.angle_beta   90.00
_cell.angle_gamma   90.00
#
_symmetry.space_group_name_H-M   'P 1'
#
loop_
_entity.id
_entity.type
_entity.pdbx_description
1 polymer ?
#
loop_
_entity_poly.entity_id
_entity_poly.type
_entity_poly.pdbx_seq_one_letter_code
_entity_poly.pdbx_strand_id
1 'polypeptide(L)'
;MPAAHAPVLNTLAVLIASVLAATPGHAADADADPAATAATANVAASTLDAVVVTGSRTSTRTVKNSSTPIDVISAEDLTATGQANLLEALQRALPSLSQIGGYQSDQESLIRGYQLRNLSPGYTLVLVNGKRRNASAYVSGANGGGFPGHAWADLALIPVSAIDHVEVLRDGASAIYGSDAITGVVNVILKSQAHGGELSVESGQSIDGDGSRTSVRANVGLPWGADGFVNLSGETTRQHHAIRTRRYIDGYLSYPAVDANGNLVALRPNNRLPAGASPNPAEADRDAEANTILSSPSYALKAFAVNVGHGLGESAQFYANATASDRTAQAIQNFRLPATIFTTYKAPGVLSVFPDGFLPVLETKEKQYTGTAGVKGQIAGWDYDASLTGNRSTVRTYTRNSVNYSLPYPGSPTDFYDGKLDYQQGIANLDLRRGFEVAAFASPLEVSAGAEYQHEQYERGAGQWESYTGFGAAAFVGYSTADAVKATRNSKAVYVGAAANITSRWYLDAAARWEDHSDFGSVSTGRLTTRFDFTDALGVRATVSNGFHAPSLGAQFYQATGSCPCGTTLVAQVSSPAAVALGATPLKPEKATNYSLGVTWDPSPAFHLAVDAYQIDIRGQLGQSSQIGYNAQDPARITDNSGTVLTAAQKNTIDALLGSAGISILPGDAFYASYFTNVGNTRTRGVELTLEANQETAWGKLRWSYAANVGRTTIRKVSDIPAALQGLPNINLLTKSSEYALRFRTPSYTQVAGLGWQNGRWRSNVDFTYYGPIKRLNNGVEYRQPPVLVTNLSGAVELGAGWSAALGVNNVFDKRTRKVPEYARSATDVASIETTWDSGDVLSRIGTFWYGRINYRF
;
A
#
# COMPACT_ATOMS: atom_id res chain seq x y z
N MET A 1 -6.65 -21.49 26.27
CA MET A 1 -6.83 -20.83 27.60
C MET A 1 -7.74 -19.64 27.44
N PRO A 2 -8.86 -19.55 28.15
CA PRO A 2 -9.79 -18.45 28.05
C PRO A 2 -9.50 -17.38 29.08
N ALA A 3 -9.92 -16.17 28.76
CA ALA A 3 -10.16 -15.02 29.63
C ALA A 3 -9.21 -13.84 29.47
N ALA A 4 -9.73 -12.85 28.77
CA ALA A 4 -9.52 -11.42 29.09
C ALA A 4 -10.50 -10.55 28.26
N HIS A 5 -11.79 -10.59 28.57
CA HIS A 5 -12.83 -9.78 27.88
C HIS A 5 -13.30 -8.54 28.69
N ALA A 6 -12.58 -8.09 29.71
CA ALA A 6 -13.09 -7.07 30.60
C ALA A 6 -12.65 -5.60 30.41
N PRO A 7 -11.51 -5.23 29.77
CA PRO A 7 -11.12 -3.80 29.80
C PRO A 7 -11.71 -2.92 28.68
N VAL A 8 -12.24 -3.48 27.58
CA VAL A 8 -12.68 -2.67 26.44
C VAL A 8 -14.07 -2.05 26.69
N LEU A 9 -14.94 -2.75 27.39
CA LEU A 9 -16.27 -2.25 27.74
C LEU A 9 -16.23 -1.08 28.74
N ASN A 10 -15.29 -1.07 29.67
CA ASN A 10 -15.16 0.01 30.64
C ASN A 10 -14.64 1.32 30.02
N THR A 11 -13.76 1.26 29.02
CA THR A 11 -13.28 2.48 28.32
C THR A 11 -14.35 3.06 27.41
N LEU A 12 -15.19 2.22 26.82
CA LEU A 12 -16.32 2.64 25.98
C LEU A 12 -17.42 3.30 26.82
N ALA A 13 -17.72 2.77 27.99
CA ALA A 13 -18.69 3.33 28.92
C ALA A 13 -18.28 4.71 29.46
N VAL A 14 -16.99 4.94 29.70
CA VAL A 14 -16.46 6.24 30.15
C VAL A 14 -16.48 7.29 29.05
N LEU A 15 -16.19 6.92 27.81
CA LEU A 15 -16.30 7.84 26.64
C LEU A 15 -17.73 8.20 26.31
N ILE A 16 -18.66 7.25 26.37
CA ILE A 16 -20.09 7.50 26.16
C ILE A 16 -20.67 8.34 27.29
N ALA A 17 -20.29 8.11 28.54
CA ALA A 17 -20.76 8.90 29.68
C ALA A 17 -20.23 10.34 29.66
N SER A 18 -18.99 10.58 29.17
CA SER A 18 -18.44 11.94 29.05
C SER A 18 -19.07 12.75 27.91
N VAL A 19 -19.54 12.09 26.85
CA VAL A 19 -20.26 12.76 25.74
C VAL A 19 -21.72 13.07 26.13
N LEU A 20 -22.36 12.19 26.91
CA LEU A 20 -23.74 12.38 27.38
C LEU A 20 -23.86 13.38 28.55
N ALA A 21 -22.78 13.66 29.28
CA ALA A 21 -22.75 14.62 30.38
C ALA A 21 -22.53 16.09 29.97
N ALA A 22 -22.35 16.38 28.68
CA ALA A 22 -22.05 17.72 28.18
C ALA A 22 -23.24 18.45 27.52
N THR A 23 -24.48 18.09 27.80
CA THR A 23 -25.65 18.85 27.34
C THR A 23 -26.30 19.62 28.49
N PRO A 24 -26.09 20.96 28.59
CA PRO A 24 -27.01 21.80 29.35
C PRO A 24 -28.30 21.99 28.54
N GLY A 25 -29.41 21.54 29.07
CA GLY A 25 -30.73 21.78 28.50
C GLY A 25 -31.05 23.27 28.46
N HIS A 26 -31.34 23.79 27.26
CA HIS A 26 -32.13 24.99 27.07
C HIS A 26 -33.30 24.60 26.18
N ALA A 27 -34.45 24.51 26.78
CA ALA A 27 -35.71 24.62 26.07
C ALA A 27 -35.89 26.10 25.71
N ALA A 28 -35.97 26.42 24.43
CA ALA A 28 -36.47 27.71 23.96
C ALA A 28 -37.45 27.47 22.81
N ASP A 29 -38.50 28.21 22.83
CA ASP A 29 -39.69 28.13 22.00
C ASP A 29 -39.42 28.14 20.50
N ALA A 30 -40.24 27.37 19.82
CA ALA A 30 -40.23 27.26 18.36
C ALA A 30 -40.91 28.48 17.73
N ASP A 31 -40.12 29.34 17.11
CA ASP A 31 -40.55 30.09 15.93
C ASP A 31 -39.90 29.48 14.69
N ALA A 32 -40.73 28.94 13.81
CA ALA A 32 -40.27 28.21 12.64
C ALA A 32 -39.75 29.18 11.57
N ASP A 33 -38.42 29.21 11.40
CA ASP A 33 -37.76 29.84 10.27
C ASP A 33 -37.95 28.95 9.02
N PRO A 34 -38.54 29.42 7.92
CA PRO A 34 -38.70 28.60 6.70
C PRO A 34 -37.40 28.25 5.96
N ALA A 35 -36.23 28.71 6.43
CA ALA A 35 -34.94 28.34 5.87
C ALA A 35 -34.40 26.99 6.35
N ALA A 36 -34.91 26.44 7.47
CA ALA A 36 -34.48 25.18 8.02
C ALA A 36 -35.07 23.94 7.29
N THR A 37 -36.09 24.11 6.46
CA THR A 37 -36.74 23.01 5.71
C THR A 37 -36.03 22.67 4.38
N ALA A 38 -35.03 23.43 3.98
CA ALA A 38 -34.28 23.18 2.76
C ALA A 38 -33.06 22.25 2.98
N ALA A 39 -32.69 21.94 4.25
CA ALA A 39 -31.52 21.14 4.57
C ALA A 39 -31.76 19.61 4.59
N THR A 40 -33.00 19.14 4.43
CA THR A 40 -33.36 17.73 4.46
C THR A 40 -33.63 17.09 3.09
N ALA A 41 -33.39 17.80 2.00
CA ALA A 41 -33.61 17.30 0.64
C ALA A 41 -32.36 17.36 -0.26
N ASN A 42 -31.15 17.38 0.30
CA ASN A 42 -29.98 17.09 -0.51
C ASN A 42 -29.83 15.57 -0.65
N VAL A 43 -30.55 15.02 -1.60
CA VAL A 43 -30.14 13.84 -2.38
C VAL A 43 -28.67 14.04 -2.69
N ALA A 44 -27.84 13.05 -2.37
CA ALA A 44 -26.42 13.04 -2.70
C ALA A 44 -26.23 13.68 -4.08
N ALA A 45 -25.69 14.90 -4.10
CA ALA A 45 -25.34 15.58 -5.33
C ALA A 45 -24.46 14.60 -6.11
N SER A 46 -24.77 14.40 -7.39
CA SER A 46 -23.97 13.51 -8.24
C SER A 46 -22.51 13.92 -8.05
N THR A 47 -21.63 12.95 -7.70
CA THR A 47 -20.18 13.19 -7.60
C THR A 47 -19.60 13.79 -8.86
N LEU A 48 -20.34 13.71 -9.97
CA LEU A 48 -20.02 14.26 -11.29
C LEU A 48 -20.05 15.80 -11.35
N ASP A 49 -20.86 16.44 -10.53
CA ASP A 49 -20.93 17.90 -10.43
C ASP A 49 -20.05 18.47 -9.31
N ALA A 50 -19.32 17.59 -8.60
CA ALA A 50 -18.37 18.00 -7.58
C ALA A 50 -17.24 18.84 -8.21
N VAL A 51 -16.94 19.96 -7.58
CA VAL A 51 -15.77 20.78 -7.96
C VAL A 51 -14.52 20.05 -7.55
N VAL A 52 -13.60 19.84 -8.50
CA VAL A 52 -12.32 19.17 -8.25
C VAL A 52 -11.20 20.19 -8.14
N VAL A 53 -10.32 19.96 -7.18
CA VAL A 53 -9.15 20.83 -6.91
C VAL A 53 -7.83 20.15 -7.34
N THR A 54 -7.88 18.88 -7.70
CA THR A 54 -6.70 18.10 -8.10
C THR A 54 -6.49 18.14 -9.62
N GLY A 55 -5.25 18.26 -10.04
CA GLY A 55 -4.87 18.14 -11.46
C GLY A 55 -4.94 19.42 -12.28
N SER A 56 -5.42 20.51 -11.71
CA SER A 56 -5.40 21.84 -12.31
C SER A 56 -5.13 22.91 -11.25
N ARG A 57 -4.45 23.97 -11.62
CA ARG A 57 -4.27 25.14 -10.78
C ARG A 57 -5.27 26.26 -11.11
N THR A 58 -6.20 25.99 -12.04
CA THR A 58 -7.28 26.89 -12.42
C THR A 58 -8.49 26.72 -11.51
N SER A 59 -9.32 27.73 -11.39
CA SER A 59 -10.53 27.69 -10.59
C SER A 59 -11.61 26.79 -11.21
N THR A 60 -12.32 26.05 -10.35
CA THR A 60 -13.65 25.46 -10.55
C THR A 60 -13.87 24.62 -11.81
N ARG A 61 -13.29 23.40 -11.84
CA ARG A 61 -13.74 22.35 -12.78
C ARG A 61 -14.50 21.27 -12.02
N THR A 62 -15.48 20.69 -12.67
CA THR A 62 -16.19 19.50 -12.18
C THR A 62 -15.64 18.24 -12.85
N VAL A 63 -15.99 17.07 -12.35
CA VAL A 63 -15.61 15.79 -12.97
C VAL A 63 -15.99 15.74 -14.44
N LYS A 64 -17.23 16.19 -14.79
CA LYS A 64 -17.75 16.19 -16.17
C LYS A 64 -16.92 17.03 -17.11
N ASN A 65 -16.52 18.23 -16.72
CA ASN A 65 -15.77 19.15 -17.57
C ASN A 65 -14.26 19.13 -17.34
N SER A 66 -13.75 18.17 -16.58
CA SER A 66 -12.33 17.98 -16.35
C SER A 66 -11.59 17.68 -17.65
N SER A 67 -10.45 18.36 -17.84
CA SER A 67 -9.52 18.11 -18.95
C SER A 67 -8.66 16.85 -18.76
N THR A 68 -8.77 16.17 -17.63
CA THR A 68 -8.03 14.96 -17.26
C THR A 68 -8.96 13.96 -16.59
N PRO A 69 -8.67 12.64 -16.69
CA PRO A 69 -9.46 11.64 -15.98
C PRO A 69 -9.30 11.79 -14.46
N ILE A 70 -10.38 12.11 -13.77
CA ILE A 70 -10.45 12.26 -12.33
C ILE A 70 -11.74 11.62 -11.80
N ASP A 71 -11.62 10.88 -10.70
CA ASP A 71 -12.75 10.32 -9.98
C ASP A 71 -12.89 11.02 -8.64
N VAL A 72 -14.12 11.24 -8.20
CA VAL A 72 -14.45 11.75 -6.86
C VAL A 72 -15.27 10.69 -6.15
N ILE A 73 -14.78 10.24 -4.99
CA ILE A 73 -15.41 9.21 -4.18
C ILE A 73 -15.82 9.84 -2.85
N SER A 74 -17.11 9.91 -2.60
CA SER A 74 -17.67 10.53 -1.39
C SER A 74 -17.39 9.71 -0.13
N ALA A 75 -17.42 10.37 1.04
CA ALA A 75 -17.34 9.65 2.33
C ALA A 75 -18.47 8.61 2.48
N GLU A 76 -19.64 8.86 1.92
CA GLU A 76 -20.77 7.92 1.95
C GLU A 76 -20.46 6.67 1.12
N ASP A 77 -19.95 6.82 -0.11
CA ASP A 77 -19.54 5.70 -0.96
C ASP A 77 -18.41 4.89 -0.31
N LEU A 78 -17.41 5.54 0.30
CA LEU A 78 -16.33 4.88 1.03
C LEU A 78 -16.85 4.02 2.19
N THR A 79 -17.77 4.56 2.97
CA THR A 79 -18.31 3.87 4.15
C THR A 79 -19.36 2.81 3.79
N ALA A 80 -20.12 2.99 2.71
CA ALA A 80 -21.12 2.02 2.24
C ALA A 80 -20.52 0.65 1.91
N THR A 81 -19.24 0.61 1.54
CA THR A 81 -18.53 -0.63 1.18
C THR A 81 -18.33 -1.60 2.35
N GLY A 82 -18.42 -1.15 3.60
CA GLY A 82 -18.10 -1.95 4.80
C GLY A 82 -16.65 -2.41 4.83
N GLN A 83 -15.74 -1.63 4.24
CA GLN A 83 -14.30 -1.92 4.24
C GLN A 83 -13.62 -1.36 5.50
N ALA A 84 -12.48 -1.98 5.86
CA ALA A 84 -11.77 -1.66 7.08
C ALA A 84 -11.15 -0.25 7.07
N ASN A 85 -10.67 0.18 5.91
CA ASN A 85 -9.85 1.37 5.76
C ASN A 85 -10.00 1.98 4.35
N LEU A 86 -9.39 3.17 4.17
CA LEU A 86 -9.47 3.91 2.92
C LEU A 86 -8.96 3.11 1.71
N LEU A 87 -7.83 2.40 1.83
CA LEU A 87 -7.28 1.63 0.72
C LEU A 87 -8.27 0.58 0.20
N GLU A 88 -8.85 -0.20 1.10
CA GLU A 88 -9.81 -1.25 0.73
C GLU A 88 -11.09 -0.66 0.13
N ALA A 89 -11.55 0.49 0.63
CA ALA A 89 -12.71 1.19 0.09
C ALA A 89 -12.45 1.72 -1.34
N LEU A 90 -11.29 2.34 -1.58
CA LEU A 90 -10.89 2.83 -2.91
C LEU A 90 -10.72 1.69 -3.92
N GLN A 91 -10.19 0.55 -3.49
CA GLN A 91 -10.03 -0.63 -4.37
C GLN A 91 -11.37 -1.14 -4.91
N ARG A 92 -12.46 -0.97 -4.17
CA ARG A 92 -13.80 -1.32 -4.64
C ARG A 92 -14.38 -0.32 -5.61
N ALA A 93 -14.05 0.96 -5.45
CA ALA A 93 -14.57 2.00 -6.31
C ALA A 93 -13.80 2.09 -7.64
N LEU A 94 -12.49 1.74 -7.63
CA LEU A 94 -11.58 2.00 -8.74
C LEU A 94 -10.96 0.70 -9.29
N PRO A 95 -11.37 0.21 -10.46
CA PRO A 95 -10.81 -1.02 -11.05
C PRO A 95 -9.34 -0.90 -11.45
N SER A 96 -8.82 0.32 -11.61
CA SER A 96 -7.40 0.60 -11.88
C SER A 96 -6.53 0.56 -10.62
N LEU A 97 -7.13 0.54 -9.43
CA LEU A 97 -6.43 0.46 -8.14
C LEU A 97 -6.49 -0.96 -7.58
N SER A 98 -5.34 -1.54 -7.29
CA SER A 98 -5.22 -2.88 -6.71
C SER A 98 -4.26 -2.89 -5.54
N GLN A 99 -4.51 -3.72 -4.54
CA GLN A 99 -3.60 -3.92 -3.42
C GLN A 99 -2.42 -4.80 -3.86
N ILE A 100 -1.21 -4.47 -3.40
CA ILE A 100 -0.03 -5.29 -3.59
C ILE A 100 -0.07 -6.46 -2.63
N GLY A 101 0.19 -7.68 -3.16
CA GLY A 101 0.43 -8.87 -2.39
C GLY A 101 -0.64 -9.12 -1.33
N GLY A 102 -1.74 -9.70 -1.72
CA GLY A 102 -2.70 -10.16 -0.72
C GLY A 102 -2.03 -11.12 0.24
N TYR A 103 -1.77 -10.73 1.48
CA TYR A 103 -1.56 -11.65 2.59
C TYR A 103 -0.27 -12.50 2.56
N GLN A 104 0.89 -11.91 2.29
CA GLN A 104 2.17 -12.54 2.59
C GLN A 104 2.48 -12.43 4.10
N SER A 105 3.39 -13.24 4.58
CA SER A 105 3.83 -13.26 5.99
C SER A 105 4.98 -12.28 6.28
N ASP A 106 5.29 -11.36 5.38
CA ASP A 106 6.38 -10.39 5.50
C ASP A 106 5.91 -9.00 5.94
N GLN A 107 6.85 -8.07 6.10
CA GLN A 107 6.55 -6.68 6.46
C GLN A 107 5.65 -5.98 5.45
N GLU A 108 5.71 -6.34 4.16
CA GLU A 108 4.91 -5.73 3.11
C GLU A 108 3.40 -6.00 3.29
N SER A 109 3.05 -7.14 3.89
CA SER A 109 1.66 -7.45 4.26
C SER A 109 1.14 -6.60 5.41
N LEU A 110 2.04 -6.06 6.25
CA LEU A 110 1.74 -5.22 7.40
C LEU A 110 1.69 -3.74 7.03
N ILE A 111 2.48 -3.31 6.04
CA ILE A 111 2.55 -1.94 5.50
C ILE A 111 2.02 -1.97 4.07
N ARG A 112 0.71 -1.80 3.94
CA ARG A 112 -0.04 -2.11 2.74
C ARG A 112 0.24 -1.14 1.59
N GLY A 113 0.82 -1.67 0.51
CA GLY A 113 0.97 -0.97 -0.75
C GLY A 113 -0.21 -1.17 -1.70
N TYR A 114 -0.33 -0.27 -2.66
CA TYR A 114 -1.33 -0.33 -3.72
C TYR A 114 -0.70 0.02 -5.06
N GLN A 115 -1.31 -0.45 -6.13
CA GLN A 115 -0.91 -0.17 -7.50
C GLN A 115 -2.02 0.59 -8.20
N LEU A 116 -1.68 1.70 -8.84
CA LEU A 116 -2.57 2.38 -9.78
C LEU A 116 -2.09 2.04 -11.19
N ARG A 117 -3.01 1.56 -12.05
CA ARG A 117 -2.70 1.11 -13.42
C ARG A 117 -1.62 0.02 -13.48
N ASN A 118 -1.60 -0.87 -12.48
CA ASN A 118 -0.65 -1.99 -12.36
C ASN A 118 0.83 -1.55 -12.22
N LEU A 119 1.08 -0.32 -11.81
CA LEU A 119 2.41 0.24 -11.61
C LEU A 119 2.76 0.37 -10.12
N SER A 120 4.03 0.64 -9.82
CA SER A 120 4.52 0.75 -8.44
C SER A 120 3.74 1.77 -7.63
N PRO A 121 3.44 1.49 -6.34
CA PRO A 121 2.82 2.45 -5.45
C PRO A 121 3.66 3.72 -5.24
N GLY A 122 4.99 3.64 -5.40
CA GLY A 122 5.87 4.80 -5.37
C GLY A 122 5.63 5.80 -6.50
N TYR A 123 4.86 5.44 -7.53
CA TYR A 123 4.53 6.33 -8.66
C TYR A 123 3.20 7.06 -8.49
N THR A 124 2.53 6.89 -7.36
CA THR A 124 1.27 7.58 -7.06
C THR A 124 1.48 8.51 -5.87
N LEU A 125 1.30 9.79 -6.10
CA LEU A 125 1.41 10.79 -5.04
C LEU A 125 0.15 10.82 -4.17
N VAL A 126 0.31 10.91 -2.86
CA VAL A 126 -0.80 11.11 -1.92
C VAL A 126 -0.74 12.53 -1.35
N LEU A 127 -1.88 13.21 -1.38
CA LEU A 127 -2.08 14.53 -0.80
C LEU A 127 -3.16 14.48 0.28
N VAL A 128 -3.08 15.39 1.23
CA VAL A 128 -4.16 15.71 2.18
C VAL A 128 -4.45 17.21 2.05
N ASN A 129 -5.66 17.57 1.69
CA ASN A 129 -6.05 18.96 1.38
C ASN A 129 -5.08 19.63 0.39
N GLY A 130 -4.62 18.90 -0.64
CA GLY A 130 -3.72 19.41 -1.67
C GLY A 130 -2.23 19.48 -1.27
N LYS A 131 -1.85 19.15 -0.04
CA LYS A 131 -0.47 19.18 0.44
C LYS A 131 0.10 17.77 0.59
N ARG A 132 1.39 17.60 0.24
CA ARG A 132 2.05 16.28 0.15
C ARG A 132 2.08 15.54 1.49
N ARG A 133 1.60 14.29 1.48
CA ARG A 133 1.80 13.31 2.54
C ARG A 133 3.05 12.47 2.24
N ASN A 134 3.87 12.21 3.25
CA ASN A 134 5.08 11.41 3.10
C ASN A 134 4.79 9.93 2.84
N ALA A 135 5.76 9.26 2.22
CA ALA A 135 5.84 7.80 2.21
C ALA A 135 6.08 7.24 3.62
N SER A 136 5.78 5.96 3.82
CA SER A 136 6.23 5.20 4.99
C SER A 136 7.76 5.16 5.04
N ALA A 137 8.32 5.01 6.24
CA ALA A 137 9.76 4.74 6.41
C ALA A 137 10.17 3.38 5.84
N TYR A 138 9.21 2.50 5.59
CA TYR A 138 9.43 1.18 4.99
C TYR A 138 9.80 1.31 3.51
N VAL A 139 10.77 0.51 3.09
CA VAL A 139 11.18 0.34 1.69
C VAL A 139 10.99 -1.13 1.33
N SER A 140 10.33 -1.40 0.22
CA SER A 140 10.15 -2.77 -0.27
C SER A 140 11.50 -3.42 -0.53
N GLY A 141 11.71 -4.58 0.10
CA GLY A 141 12.97 -5.32 0.04
C GLY A 141 13.02 -6.34 -1.08
N ALA A 142 14.10 -7.11 -1.07
CA ALA A 142 14.39 -8.16 -2.05
C ALA A 142 13.33 -9.25 -2.14
N ASN A 143 12.80 -9.66 -0.99
CA ASN A 143 11.81 -10.72 -0.86
C ASN A 143 10.38 -10.16 -0.88
N GLY A 144 10.26 -8.84 -1.00
CA GLY A 144 8.99 -8.14 -1.02
C GLY A 144 8.30 -8.26 -2.36
N GLY A 145 7.13 -7.75 -2.36
CA GLY A 145 6.12 -7.96 -3.36
C GLY A 145 6.33 -7.41 -4.76
N GLY A 146 7.53 -7.21 -5.28
CA GLY A 146 7.73 -6.97 -6.71
C GLY A 146 8.12 -5.56 -7.13
N PHE A 147 8.29 -4.63 -6.17
CA PHE A 147 8.83 -3.30 -6.42
C PHE A 147 9.99 -2.97 -5.47
N PRO A 148 11.10 -3.74 -5.54
CA PRO A 148 12.24 -3.54 -4.67
C PRO A 148 12.77 -2.11 -4.74
N GLY A 149 13.05 -1.51 -3.59
CA GLY A 149 13.56 -0.14 -3.47
C GLY A 149 12.48 0.95 -3.47
N HIS A 150 11.19 0.62 -3.67
CA HIS A 150 10.13 1.61 -3.61
C HIS A 150 9.59 1.80 -2.20
N ALA A 151 9.24 3.04 -1.89
CA ALA A 151 8.48 3.44 -0.70
C ALA A 151 7.16 4.10 -1.14
N TRP A 152 6.14 4.04 -0.29
CA TRP A 152 4.81 4.60 -0.60
C TRP A 152 4.11 5.13 0.63
N ALA A 153 3.14 6.00 0.43
CA ALA A 153 2.24 6.44 1.51
C ALA A 153 1.19 5.37 1.79
N ASP A 154 1.04 4.97 3.05
CA ASP A 154 -0.01 4.01 3.46
C ASP A 154 -1.35 4.73 3.64
N LEU A 155 -2.27 4.50 2.70
CA LEU A 155 -3.62 5.07 2.74
C LEU A 155 -4.46 4.53 3.92
N ALA A 156 -4.14 3.34 4.43
CA ALA A 156 -4.86 2.75 5.55
C ALA A 156 -4.62 3.48 6.90
N LEU A 157 -3.65 4.39 6.94
CA LEU A 157 -3.36 5.22 8.12
C LEU A 157 -4.10 6.56 8.14
N ILE A 158 -4.90 6.87 7.11
CA ILE A 158 -5.74 8.08 7.07
C ILE A 158 -7.10 7.72 7.66
N PRO A 159 -7.55 8.38 8.75
CA PRO A 159 -8.84 8.04 9.36
C PRO A 159 -10.00 8.33 8.42
N VAL A 160 -10.81 7.32 8.11
CA VAL A 160 -11.98 7.44 7.23
C VAL A 160 -13.00 8.42 7.82
N SER A 161 -13.09 8.51 9.15
CA SER A 161 -13.95 9.47 9.85
C SER A 161 -13.69 10.94 9.50
N ALA A 162 -12.45 11.27 9.10
CA ALA A 162 -12.04 12.63 8.77
C ALA A 162 -12.30 13.02 7.32
N ILE A 163 -12.63 12.06 6.45
CA ILE A 163 -12.71 12.27 5.00
C ILE A 163 -14.06 12.84 4.63
N ASP A 164 -14.04 13.91 3.84
CA ASP A 164 -15.20 14.45 3.12
C ASP A 164 -15.36 13.71 1.79
N HIS A 165 -14.32 13.71 0.97
CA HIS A 165 -14.23 12.94 -0.27
C HIS A 165 -12.77 12.69 -0.65
N VAL A 166 -12.57 11.82 -1.63
CA VAL A 166 -11.25 11.54 -2.21
C VAL A 166 -11.30 11.82 -3.70
N GLU A 167 -10.36 12.62 -4.17
CA GLU A 167 -10.13 12.87 -5.59
C GLU A 167 -8.99 11.97 -6.08
N VAL A 168 -9.22 11.21 -7.14
CA VAL A 168 -8.18 10.35 -7.75
C VAL A 168 -7.95 10.79 -9.19
N LEU A 169 -6.88 11.54 -9.39
CA LEU A 169 -6.40 11.91 -10.71
C LEU A 169 -5.63 10.74 -11.32
N ARG A 170 -6.10 10.24 -12.45
CA ARG A 170 -5.48 9.12 -13.17
C ARG A 170 -4.67 9.60 -14.38
N ASP A 171 -3.78 10.58 -14.15
CA ASP A 171 -2.88 11.11 -15.19
C ASP A 171 -1.57 11.61 -14.59
N GLY A 172 -0.51 11.71 -15.41
CA GLY A 172 0.77 12.23 -14.98
C GLY A 172 0.69 13.69 -14.58
N ALA A 173 1.12 14.01 -13.35
CA ALA A 173 1.00 15.35 -12.77
C ALA A 173 2.30 15.87 -12.13
N SER A 174 3.46 15.32 -12.50
CA SER A 174 4.75 15.74 -11.94
C SER A 174 5.10 17.21 -12.23
N ALA A 175 4.62 17.79 -13.31
CA ALA A 175 4.79 19.23 -13.60
C ALA A 175 4.02 20.13 -12.62
N ILE A 176 3.01 19.58 -11.93
CA ILE A 176 2.20 20.32 -10.95
C ILE A 176 2.72 20.05 -9.53
N TYR A 177 2.94 18.77 -9.20
CA TYR A 177 3.16 18.31 -7.83
C TYR A 177 4.58 17.78 -7.55
N GLY A 178 5.45 17.70 -8.58
CA GLY A 178 6.82 17.19 -8.45
C GLY A 178 6.92 15.66 -8.53
N SER A 179 7.96 15.11 -7.94
CA SER A 179 8.26 13.68 -7.92
C SER A 179 7.05 12.84 -7.48
N ASP A 180 7.00 11.58 -7.94
CA ASP A 180 6.05 10.53 -7.55
C ASP A 180 4.66 10.60 -8.22
N ALA A 181 4.28 11.73 -8.85
CA ALA A 181 3.02 11.88 -9.56
C ALA A 181 3.09 11.35 -11.01
N ILE A 182 3.55 10.11 -11.19
CA ILE A 182 3.70 9.46 -12.53
C ILE A 182 2.38 8.83 -12.97
N THR A 183 1.79 7.96 -12.14
CA THR A 183 0.56 7.24 -12.48
C THR A 183 -0.68 8.03 -12.16
N GLY A 184 -0.57 8.94 -11.19
CA GLY A 184 -1.67 9.75 -10.72
C GLY A 184 -1.43 10.36 -9.35
N VAL A 185 -2.50 10.96 -8.83
CA VAL A 185 -2.54 11.61 -7.51
C VAL A 185 -3.79 11.15 -6.78
N VAL A 186 -3.65 10.77 -5.51
CA VAL A 186 -4.76 10.54 -4.58
C VAL A 186 -4.79 11.71 -3.60
N ASN A 187 -5.79 12.58 -3.70
CA ASN A 187 -5.95 13.73 -2.82
C ASN A 187 -7.12 13.49 -1.87
N VAL A 188 -6.83 13.41 -0.58
CA VAL A 188 -7.82 13.22 0.47
C VAL A 188 -8.25 14.59 0.98
N ILE A 189 -9.51 14.93 0.78
CA ILE A 189 -10.11 16.16 1.28
C ILE A 189 -10.73 15.86 2.64
N LEU A 190 -10.35 16.64 3.64
CA LEU A 190 -10.83 16.51 5.01
C LEU A 190 -12.10 17.30 5.23
N LYS A 191 -12.97 16.77 6.09
CA LYS A 191 -14.20 17.46 6.57
C LYS A 191 -13.88 18.82 7.14
N SER A 192 -14.73 19.82 6.84
CA SER A 192 -14.59 21.22 7.23
C SER A 192 -15.85 21.81 7.88
N GLN A 193 -16.83 20.95 8.26
CA GLN A 193 -18.04 21.42 8.90
C GLN A 193 -17.72 22.10 10.24
N ALA A 194 -18.37 23.24 10.49
CA ALA A 194 -18.29 24.00 11.74
C ALA A 194 -19.31 23.54 12.79
N HIS A 195 -20.25 22.67 12.45
CA HIS A 195 -21.32 22.23 13.34
C HIS A 195 -21.66 20.76 13.09
N GLY A 196 -22.29 20.15 14.10
CA GLY A 196 -22.74 18.79 14.01
C GLY A 196 -21.62 17.77 14.16
N GLY A 197 -21.98 16.50 14.03
CA GLY A 197 -21.01 15.41 14.15
C GLY A 197 -21.60 14.06 13.81
N GLU A 198 -20.75 13.05 13.86
CA GLU A 198 -21.13 11.66 13.60
C GLU A 198 -20.35 10.72 14.52
N LEU A 199 -21.05 9.74 15.09
CA LEU A 199 -20.46 8.61 15.79
C LEU A 199 -20.89 7.34 15.06
N SER A 200 -19.94 6.45 14.75
CA SER A 200 -20.17 5.18 14.06
C SER A 200 -19.49 4.04 14.77
N VAL A 201 -20.23 2.95 14.98
CA VAL A 201 -19.70 1.68 15.49
C VAL A 201 -20.03 0.59 14.48
N GLU A 202 -19.00 -0.11 14.02
CA GLU A 202 -19.11 -1.22 13.09
C GLU A 202 -18.44 -2.46 13.67
N SER A 203 -19.10 -3.62 13.58
CA SER A 203 -18.54 -4.91 13.97
C SER A 203 -18.91 -5.98 12.95
N GLY A 204 -18.00 -6.93 12.73
CA GLY A 204 -18.19 -8.02 11.78
C GLY A 204 -17.16 -9.13 11.95
N GLN A 205 -17.38 -10.23 11.23
CA GLN A 205 -16.47 -11.39 11.23
C GLN A 205 -16.65 -12.22 9.95
N SER A 206 -15.70 -13.14 9.70
CA SER A 206 -15.85 -14.11 8.63
C SER A 206 -16.95 -15.14 8.92
N ILE A 207 -17.42 -15.81 7.90
CA ILE A 207 -18.38 -16.93 8.04
C ILE A 207 -17.78 -18.09 8.85
N ASP A 208 -16.44 -18.21 8.91
CA ASP A 208 -15.76 -19.22 9.71
C ASP A 208 -15.67 -18.85 11.21
N GLY A 209 -16.13 -17.65 11.59
CA GLY A 209 -16.13 -17.19 12.98
C GLY A 209 -14.80 -16.57 13.42
N ASP A 210 -13.81 -16.43 12.52
CA ASP A 210 -12.52 -15.78 12.78
C ASP A 210 -12.41 -14.42 12.05
N GLY A 211 -11.22 -13.79 12.11
CA GLY A 211 -10.98 -12.51 11.41
C GLY A 211 -11.92 -11.40 11.86
N SER A 212 -12.45 -11.46 13.08
CA SER A 212 -13.38 -10.46 13.59
C SER A 212 -12.78 -9.06 13.56
N ARG A 213 -13.60 -8.07 13.22
CA ARG A 213 -13.24 -6.66 13.15
C ARG A 213 -14.25 -5.81 13.91
N THR A 214 -13.72 -4.85 14.66
CA THR A 214 -14.52 -3.79 15.28
C THR A 214 -13.88 -2.45 15.02
N SER A 215 -14.67 -1.47 14.59
CA SER A 215 -14.27 -0.09 14.33
C SER A 215 -15.19 0.88 15.05
N VAL A 216 -14.61 1.89 15.69
CA VAL A 216 -15.33 3.03 16.25
C VAL A 216 -14.78 4.29 15.61
N ARG A 217 -15.65 5.11 15.05
CA ARG A 217 -15.31 6.34 14.34
C ARG A 217 -16.14 7.48 14.88
N ALA A 218 -15.51 8.64 15.08
CA ALA A 218 -16.17 9.85 15.52
C ALA A 218 -15.66 11.05 14.71
N ASN A 219 -16.55 12.00 14.46
CA ASN A 219 -16.24 13.29 13.88
C ASN A 219 -17.10 14.37 14.56
N VAL A 220 -16.56 15.56 14.78
CA VAL A 220 -17.29 16.71 15.28
C VAL A 220 -16.77 17.99 14.65
N GLY A 221 -17.67 18.85 14.20
CA GLY A 221 -17.42 20.20 13.75
C GLY A 221 -17.74 21.19 14.86
N LEU A 222 -16.85 22.15 15.08
CA LEU A 222 -16.97 23.22 16.05
C LEU A 222 -16.74 24.56 15.35
N PRO A 223 -17.54 25.60 15.60
CA PRO A 223 -17.30 26.92 15.06
C PRO A 223 -16.08 27.58 15.73
N TRP A 224 -15.34 28.35 14.98
CA TRP A 224 -14.26 29.19 15.47
C TRP A 224 -14.50 30.66 15.04
N GLY A 225 -15.13 31.43 15.91
CA GLY A 225 -15.60 32.76 15.56
C GLY A 225 -16.75 32.71 14.54
N ALA A 226 -16.92 33.80 13.78
CA ALA A 226 -17.95 33.89 12.74
C ALA A 226 -17.57 33.16 11.44
N ASP A 227 -16.27 33.16 11.10
CA ASP A 227 -15.77 32.75 9.78
C ASP A 227 -14.81 31.54 9.84
N GLY A 228 -14.81 30.82 10.95
CA GLY A 228 -13.87 29.72 11.14
C GLY A 228 -14.53 28.43 11.60
N PHE A 229 -13.75 27.35 11.45
CA PHE A 229 -14.12 26.01 11.90
C PHE A 229 -12.94 25.28 12.51
N VAL A 230 -13.25 24.37 13.41
CA VAL A 230 -12.37 23.31 13.88
C VAL A 230 -13.10 21.99 13.70
N ASN A 231 -12.61 21.09 12.84
CA ASN A 231 -13.17 19.77 12.64
C ASN A 231 -12.22 18.73 13.24
N LEU A 232 -12.73 17.91 14.14
CA LEU A 232 -11.97 16.86 14.86
C LEU A 232 -12.50 15.49 14.47
N SER A 233 -11.62 14.57 14.20
CA SER A 233 -11.96 13.17 13.87
C SER A 233 -11.09 12.20 14.62
N GLY A 234 -11.68 11.09 15.04
CA GLY A 234 -10.98 10.00 15.68
C GLY A 234 -11.48 8.65 15.19
N GLU A 235 -10.59 7.68 15.09
CA GLU A 235 -10.91 6.32 14.68
C GLU A 235 -10.07 5.31 15.45
N THR A 236 -10.71 4.21 15.88
CA THR A 236 -10.01 3.03 16.34
C THR A 236 -10.56 1.80 15.66
N THR A 237 -9.68 0.97 15.13
CA THR A 237 -10.04 -0.29 14.47
C THR A 237 -9.18 -1.42 15.03
N ARG A 238 -9.79 -2.54 15.36
CA ARG A 238 -9.11 -3.77 15.72
C ARG A 238 -9.62 -4.90 14.84
N GLN A 239 -8.68 -5.59 14.18
CA GLN A 239 -8.94 -6.78 13.37
C GLN A 239 -8.10 -7.93 13.85
N HIS A 240 -8.72 -9.08 14.04
CA HIS A 240 -8.05 -10.32 14.41
C HIS A 240 -7.60 -11.09 13.16
N HIS A 241 -6.70 -12.06 13.35
CA HIS A 241 -6.30 -12.98 12.28
C HIS A 241 -7.49 -13.79 11.77
N ALA A 242 -7.55 -14.00 10.47
CA ALA A 242 -8.29 -15.12 9.89
C ALA A 242 -7.27 -16.20 9.52
N ILE A 243 -7.44 -17.40 10.07
CA ILE A 243 -6.43 -18.46 9.99
C ILE A 243 -6.94 -19.54 9.04
N ARG A 244 -6.08 -19.93 8.07
CA ARG A 244 -6.34 -21.04 7.17
C ARG A 244 -5.16 -22.02 7.28
N THR A 245 -5.46 -23.27 7.59
CA THR A 245 -4.47 -24.30 7.86
C THR A 245 -4.16 -25.11 6.61
N ARG A 246 -3.01 -25.72 6.60
CA ARG A 246 -2.58 -26.74 5.64
C ARG A 246 -2.19 -28.00 6.39
N ARG A 247 -2.59 -29.14 5.88
CA ARG A 247 -2.27 -30.44 6.47
C ARG A 247 -1.00 -31.03 5.84
N TYR A 248 -0.19 -31.66 6.65
CA TYR A 248 0.90 -32.52 6.19
C TYR A 248 0.35 -33.82 5.64
N ILE A 249 0.94 -34.33 4.56
CA ILE A 249 0.59 -35.64 4.02
C ILE A 249 1.05 -36.74 4.94
N ASP A 250 0.43 -37.91 4.83
CA ASP A 250 0.77 -39.07 5.63
C ASP A 250 2.25 -39.52 5.44
N GLY A 251 2.87 -39.86 6.54
CA GLY A 251 4.26 -40.27 6.58
C GLY A 251 5.27 -39.12 6.52
N TYR A 252 4.84 -37.86 6.53
CA TYR A 252 5.71 -36.70 6.79
C TYR A 252 5.81 -36.50 8.28
N LEU A 253 7.01 -36.59 8.85
CA LEU A 253 7.23 -36.54 10.29
C LEU A 253 7.51 -35.08 10.73
N SER A 254 6.97 -34.70 11.88
CA SER A 254 7.15 -33.38 12.49
C SER A 254 8.27 -33.37 13.53
N TYR A 255 8.57 -34.50 14.13
CA TYR A 255 9.58 -34.66 15.17
C TYR A 255 10.79 -35.46 14.68
N PRO A 256 11.98 -35.31 15.33
CA PRO A 256 13.10 -36.18 15.09
C PRO A 256 12.71 -37.65 15.38
N ALA A 257 13.23 -38.58 14.63
CA ALA A 257 13.01 -40.01 14.88
C ALA A 257 13.72 -40.46 16.16
N VAL A 258 13.44 -41.68 16.64
CA VAL A 258 14.12 -42.32 17.76
C VAL A 258 14.82 -43.58 17.31
N ASP A 259 16.08 -43.78 17.78
CA ASP A 259 16.81 -45.00 17.57
C ASP A 259 16.36 -46.10 18.54
N ALA A 260 16.96 -47.30 18.42
CA ALA A 260 16.65 -48.43 19.30
C ALA A 260 16.99 -48.18 20.79
N ASN A 261 17.81 -47.18 21.09
CA ASN A 261 18.21 -46.79 22.44
C ASN A 261 17.36 -45.61 22.98
N GLY A 262 16.38 -45.12 22.20
CA GLY A 262 15.55 -43.98 22.59
C GLY A 262 16.20 -42.64 22.32
N ASN A 263 17.35 -42.54 21.65
CA ASN A 263 17.97 -41.27 21.33
C ASN A 263 17.32 -40.65 20.09
N LEU A 264 17.23 -39.30 20.07
CA LEU A 264 16.77 -38.55 18.92
C LEU A 264 17.75 -38.67 17.75
N VAL A 265 17.24 -38.96 16.55
CA VAL A 265 18.01 -39.07 15.31
C VAL A 265 17.37 -38.21 14.20
N ALA A 266 18.25 -37.68 13.34
CA ALA A 266 17.82 -36.81 12.26
C ALA A 266 16.97 -37.60 11.24
N LEU A 267 15.95 -36.94 10.71
CA LEU A 267 15.14 -37.45 9.64
C LEU A 267 15.90 -37.45 8.29
N ARG A 268 15.48 -38.31 7.38
CA ARG A 268 15.92 -38.29 5.98
C ARG A 268 15.28 -37.11 5.25
N PRO A 269 15.77 -36.71 4.07
CA PRO A 269 15.12 -35.69 3.24
C PRO A 269 13.61 -35.90 3.13
N ASN A 270 12.86 -34.79 3.06
CA ASN A 270 11.40 -34.78 3.10
C ASN A 270 10.81 -35.34 4.40
N ASN A 271 11.53 -35.20 5.50
CA ASN A 271 11.12 -35.61 6.86
C ASN A 271 10.63 -37.06 6.92
N ARG A 272 11.37 -37.97 6.23
CA ARG A 272 11.08 -39.41 6.22
C ARG A 272 11.92 -40.14 7.26
N LEU A 273 11.35 -41.24 7.73
CA LEU A 273 12.00 -42.10 8.74
C LEU A 273 13.34 -42.70 8.22
N PRO A 274 14.45 -42.56 8.96
CA PRO A 274 15.69 -43.26 8.62
C PRO A 274 15.58 -44.76 8.87
N ALA A 275 16.40 -45.52 8.18
CA ALA A 275 16.43 -46.99 8.36
C ALA A 275 16.87 -47.35 9.82
N GLY A 276 16.17 -48.27 10.45
CA GLY A 276 16.46 -48.73 11.83
C GLY A 276 15.96 -47.77 12.92
N ALA A 277 15.27 -46.68 12.58
CA ALA A 277 14.66 -45.82 13.56
C ALA A 277 13.14 -46.00 13.59
N SER A 278 12.51 -45.56 14.67
CA SER A 278 11.06 -45.51 14.85
C SER A 278 10.56 -44.08 14.86
N PRO A 279 9.28 -43.83 14.50
CA PRO A 279 8.67 -42.51 14.69
C PRO A 279 8.76 -42.10 16.16
N ASN A 280 8.96 -40.81 16.41
CA ASN A 280 8.89 -40.26 17.75
C ASN A 280 7.45 -40.48 18.31
N PRO A 281 7.31 -40.94 19.58
CA PRO A 281 5.97 -41.08 20.16
C PRO A 281 5.08 -39.83 20.09
N ALA A 282 5.68 -38.64 20.14
CA ALA A 282 4.95 -37.34 19.97
C ALA A 282 4.25 -37.18 18.61
N GLU A 283 4.58 -37.98 17.58
CA GLU A 283 3.85 -37.98 16.30
C GLU A 283 2.38 -38.43 16.45
N ALA A 284 2.07 -39.22 17.47
CA ALA A 284 0.70 -39.70 17.70
C ALA A 284 -0.28 -38.57 18.06
N ASP A 285 0.22 -37.54 18.78
CA ASP A 285 -0.57 -36.44 19.28
C ASP A 285 -0.32 -35.14 18.48
N ARG A 286 0.47 -35.22 17.41
CA ARG A 286 0.78 -34.03 16.62
C ARG A 286 -0.46 -33.38 15.99
N ASP A 287 -0.48 -32.07 16.03
CA ASP A 287 -1.41 -31.31 15.22
C ASP A 287 -0.98 -31.34 13.73
N ALA A 288 -1.68 -32.14 12.94
CA ALA A 288 -1.39 -32.26 11.51
C ALA A 288 -1.66 -30.98 10.73
N GLU A 289 -2.39 -30.02 11.30
CA GLU A 289 -2.73 -28.72 10.73
C GLU A 289 -1.91 -27.56 11.31
N ALA A 290 -0.93 -27.84 12.18
CA ALA A 290 -0.09 -26.81 12.79
C ALA A 290 0.69 -25.97 11.77
N ASN A 291 0.85 -26.44 10.54
CA ASN A 291 1.49 -25.68 9.47
C ASN A 291 0.58 -24.57 8.94
N THR A 292 0.25 -23.64 9.83
CA THR A 292 -0.59 -22.48 9.56
C THR A 292 0.24 -21.42 8.87
N ILE A 293 0.25 -21.40 7.56
CA ILE A 293 1.03 -20.40 6.81
C ILE A 293 0.16 -19.29 6.27
N LEU A 294 -1.16 -19.45 6.29
CA LEU A 294 -2.08 -18.56 5.61
C LEU A 294 -3.03 -17.87 6.59
N SER A 295 -2.49 -16.97 7.41
CA SER A 295 -3.33 -16.03 8.14
C SER A 295 -3.45 -14.70 7.39
N SER A 296 -4.60 -14.03 7.53
CA SER A 296 -4.64 -12.59 7.29
C SER A 296 -3.93 -11.91 8.47
N PRO A 297 -3.19 -10.81 8.24
CA PRO A 297 -2.62 -10.06 9.34
C PRO A 297 -3.70 -9.56 10.31
N SER A 298 -3.37 -9.56 11.61
CA SER A 298 -4.14 -8.81 12.60
C SER A 298 -3.57 -7.41 12.74
N TYR A 299 -4.41 -6.44 13.12
CA TYR A 299 -3.92 -5.12 13.46
C TYR A 299 -4.84 -4.40 14.46
N ALA A 300 -4.24 -3.47 15.20
CA ALA A 300 -4.91 -2.46 15.98
C ALA A 300 -4.44 -1.08 15.50
N LEU A 301 -5.38 -0.26 15.06
CA LEU A 301 -5.15 1.10 14.58
C LEU A 301 -5.84 2.09 15.51
N LYS A 302 -5.15 3.19 15.82
CA LYS A 302 -5.72 4.41 16.38
C LYS A 302 -5.30 5.55 15.47
N ALA A 303 -6.26 6.33 14.98
CA ALA A 303 -6.00 7.44 14.08
C ALA A 303 -6.81 8.66 14.54
N PHE A 304 -6.21 9.83 14.38
CA PHE A 304 -6.79 11.11 14.72
C PHE A 304 -6.52 12.11 13.57
N ALA A 305 -7.45 13.01 13.34
CA ALA A 305 -7.28 14.11 12.41
C ALA A 305 -7.90 15.40 12.97
N VAL A 306 -7.27 16.50 12.63
CA VAL A 306 -7.80 17.84 12.85
C VAL A 306 -7.72 18.64 11.55
N ASN A 307 -8.75 19.41 11.24
CA ASN A 307 -8.79 20.35 10.13
C ASN A 307 -9.36 21.68 10.61
N VAL A 308 -8.65 22.76 10.36
CA VAL A 308 -8.94 24.08 10.89
C VAL A 308 -8.90 25.11 9.78
N GLY A 309 -9.85 26.03 9.77
CA GLY A 309 -9.84 27.22 8.92
C GLY A 309 -10.37 28.42 9.69
N HIS A 310 -9.77 29.59 9.46
CA HIS A 310 -10.22 30.84 10.09
C HIS A 310 -9.88 32.04 9.22
N GLY A 311 -10.85 32.94 9.02
CA GLY A 311 -10.66 34.20 8.31
C GLY A 311 -9.66 35.11 9.04
N LEU A 312 -8.78 35.74 8.30
CA LEU A 312 -7.84 36.75 8.77
C LEU A 312 -8.19 38.09 8.11
N GLY A 313 -9.32 38.66 8.51
CA GLY A 313 -9.93 39.83 7.83
C GLY A 313 -10.60 39.40 6.51
N GLU A 314 -10.78 40.36 5.59
CA GLU A 314 -11.56 40.15 4.36
C GLU A 314 -10.79 39.44 3.24
N SER A 315 -9.46 39.46 3.26
CA SER A 315 -8.62 39.06 2.11
C SER A 315 -7.70 37.85 2.39
N ALA A 316 -7.67 37.33 3.61
CA ALA A 316 -6.80 36.23 3.95
C ALA A 316 -7.49 35.17 4.84
N GLN A 317 -7.00 33.94 4.78
CA GLN A 317 -7.47 32.83 5.60
C GLN A 317 -6.27 32.04 6.14
N PHE A 318 -6.25 31.82 7.43
CA PHE A 318 -5.41 30.80 8.05
C PHE A 318 -6.05 29.42 7.89
N TYR A 319 -5.25 28.42 7.63
CA TYR A 319 -5.66 27.02 7.66
C TYR A 319 -4.60 26.13 8.29
N ALA A 320 -5.03 25.07 8.93
CA ALA A 320 -4.13 24.03 9.39
C ALA A 320 -4.84 22.67 9.36
N ASN A 321 -4.09 21.63 9.07
CA ASN A 321 -4.56 20.25 9.22
C ASN A 321 -3.47 19.37 9.77
N ALA A 322 -3.85 18.32 10.50
CA ALA A 322 -2.92 17.30 10.96
C ALA A 322 -3.59 15.93 11.02
N THR A 323 -2.81 14.89 10.79
CA THR A 323 -3.19 13.50 11.03
C THR A 323 -2.13 12.82 11.88
N ALA A 324 -2.58 12.00 12.83
CA ALA A 324 -1.72 11.17 13.67
C ALA A 324 -2.26 9.75 13.70
N SER A 325 -1.39 8.75 13.49
CA SER A 325 -1.79 7.34 13.48
C SER A 325 -0.78 6.49 14.22
N ASP A 326 -1.29 5.50 14.97
CA ASP A 326 -0.52 4.47 15.68
C ASP A 326 -1.13 3.11 15.32
N ARG A 327 -0.36 2.27 14.62
CA ARG A 327 -0.77 0.93 14.21
C ARG A 327 0.20 -0.10 14.73
N THR A 328 -0.32 -1.12 15.43
CA THR A 328 0.37 -2.37 15.68
C THR A 328 -0.23 -3.44 14.78
N ALA A 329 0.59 -4.07 13.95
CA ALA A 329 0.16 -5.13 13.02
C ALA A 329 1.04 -6.37 13.18
N GLN A 330 0.44 -7.56 13.03
CA GLN A 330 1.10 -8.84 13.23
C GLN A 330 0.81 -9.80 12.07
N ALA A 331 1.84 -10.51 11.62
CA ALA A 331 1.75 -11.59 10.63
C ALA A 331 2.37 -12.87 11.20
N ILE A 332 1.58 -13.95 11.18
CA ILE A 332 2.05 -15.27 11.59
C ILE A 332 3.00 -15.79 10.50
N GLN A 333 4.17 -16.26 10.92
CA GLN A 333 5.21 -16.80 10.05
C GLN A 333 5.07 -18.30 9.84
N ASN A 334 5.97 -18.89 9.08
CA ASN A 334 6.01 -20.33 8.88
C ASN A 334 6.27 -21.06 10.18
N PHE A 335 5.60 -22.21 10.38
CA PHE A 335 5.80 -23.08 11.52
C PHE A 335 7.23 -23.67 11.54
N ARG A 336 7.86 -23.66 12.70
CA ARG A 336 9.19 -24.23 12.95
C ARG A 336 9.04 -25.62 13.54
N LEU A 337 9.17 -26.63 12.68
CA LEU A 337 9.03 -28.04 13.06
C LEU A 337 10.15 -28.48 14.00
N PRO A 338 9.87 -29.29 15.04
CA PRO A 338 10.87 -29.90 15.89
C PRO A 338 11.96 -30.64 15.10
N ALA A 339 11.60 -31.39 14.07
CA ALA A 339 12.54 -32.08 13.19
C ALA A 339 13.52 -31.12 12.49
N THR A 340 13.05 -29.96 12.03
CA THR A 340 13.89 -28.94 11.41
C THR A 340 14.82 -28.30 12.42
N ILE A 341 14.33 -28.00 13.63
CA ILE A 341 15.12 -27.45 14.74
C ILE A 341 16.28 -28.40 15.07
N PHE A 342 15.99 -29.70 15.17
CA PHE A 342 16.98 -30.74 15.49
C PHE A 342 17.96 -31.01 14.35
N THR A 343 17.41 -31.20 13.13
CA THR A 343 18.19 -31.71 11.98
C THR A 343 18.96 -30.57 11.28
N THR A 344 18.28 -29.48 10.99
CA THR A 344 18.82 -28.39 10.15
C THR A 344 19.59 -27.39 11.00
N TYR A 345 18.97 -26.87 12.06
CA TYR A 345 19.60 -25.87 12.92
C TYR A 345 20.53 -26.46 13.99
N LYS A 346 20.49 -27.78 14.20
CA LYS A 346 21.30 -28.48 15.22
C LYS A 346 21.18 -27.86 16.62
N ALA A 347 19.98 -27.42 16.94
CA ALA A 347 19.67 -26.71 18.17
C ALA A 347 18.69 -27.49 19.08
N PRO A 348 19.04 -28.72 19.54
CA PRO A 348 18.14 -29.58 20.33
C PRO A 348 17.72 -28.95 21.64
N GLY A 349 18.52 -28.05 22.21
CA GLY A 349 18.18 -27.35 23.44
C GLY A 349 16.93 -26.46 23.31
N VAL A 350 16.59 -25.98 22.10
CA VAL A 350 15.37 -25.23 21.84
C VAL A 350 14.11 -26.07 22.09
N LEU A 351 14.19 -27.39 21.88
CA LEU A 351 13.08 -28.32 22.11
C LEU A 351 12.69 -28.45 23.59
N SER A 352 13.53 -28.00 24.54
CA SER A 352 13.14 -27.94 25.95
C SER A 352 12.13 -26.82 26.24
N VAL A 353 12.01 -25.80 25.38
CA VAL A 353 11.01 -24.72 25.50
C VAL A 353 9.88 -24.88 24.49
N PHE A 354 10.23 -25.32 23.30
CA PHE A 354 9.29 -25.53 22.19
C PHE A 354 9.32 -27.02 21.78
N PRO A 355 8.83 -27.92 22.63
CA PRO A 355 8.88 -29.36 22.34
C PRO A 355 8.13 -29.73 21.06
N ASP A 356 7.04 -29.01 20.80
CA ASP A 356 6.16 -29.24 19.64
C ASP A 356 6.45 -28.28 18.47
N GLY A 357 7.58 -27.53 18.53
CA GLY A 357 7.88 -26.47 17.59
C GLY A 357 7.17 -25.15 17.92
N PHE A 358 7.25 -24.17 17.03
CA PHE A 358 6.64 -22.84 17.27
C PHE A 358 6.27 -22.10 15.99
N LEU A 359 5.36 -21.14 16.14
CA LEU A 359 4.94 -20.19 15.12
C LEU A 359 5.50 -18.81 15.47
N PRO A 360 6.58 -18.33 14.84
CA PRO A 360 7.02 -16.95 15.01
C PRO A 360 5.97 -15.97 14.50
N VAL A 361 5.90 -14.82 15.14
CA VAL A 361 5.04 -13.71 14.73
C VAL A 361 5.90 -12.49 14.43
N LEU A 362 5.81 -11.98 13.21
CA LEU A 362 6.37 -10.69 12.85
C LEU A 362 5.41 -9.59 13.27
N GLU A 363 5.86 -8.66 14.10
CA GLU A 363 5.08 -7.52 14.57
C GLU A 363 5.73 -6.22 14.11
N THR A 364 4.90 -5.31 13.55
CA THR A 364 5.31 -3.93 13.28
C THR A 364 4.52 -2.96 14.15
N LYS A 365 5.21 -1.96 14.71
CA LYS A 365 4.59 -0.80 15.35
C LYS A 365 4.92 0.42 14.52
N GLU A 366 3.90 0.95 13.86
CA GLU A 366 4.02 2.09 12.96
C GLU A 366 3.35 3.32 13.55
N LYS A 367 4.08 4.44 13.55
CA LYS A 367 3.54 5.76 13.92
C LYS A 367 3.76 6.71 12.76
N GLN A 368 2.71 7.41 12.38
CA GLN A 368 2.78 8.42 11.33
C GLN A 368 2.13 9.72 11.79
N TYR A 369 2.83 10.83 11.56
CA TYR A 369 2.38 12.18 11.83
C TYR A 369 2.55 13.02 10.58
N THR A 370 1.51 13.76 10.23
CA THR A 370 1.53 14.74 9.14
C THR A 370 0.83 15.99 9.63
N GLY A 371 1.43 17.15 9.47
CA GLY A 371 0.81 18.42 9.81
C GLY A 371 1.17 19.48 8.80
N THR A 372 0.19 20.27 8.39
CA THR A 372 0.35 21.43 7.50
C THR A 372 -0.29 22.65 8.15
N ALA A 373 0.37 23.79 8.07
CA ALA A 373 -0.20 25.09 8.42
C ALA A 373 0.15 26.10 7.34
N GLY A 374 -0.79 26.98 7.00
CA GLY A 374 -0.58 27.97 5.96
C GLY A 374 -1.54 29.16 6.04
N VAL A 375 -1.23 30.13 5.23
CA VAL A 375 -2.07 31.32 4.99
C VAL A 375 -2.29 31.44 3.50
N LYS A 376 -3.53 31.57 3.08
CA LYS A 376 -3.91 31.83 1.69
C LYS A 376 -4.78 33.07 1.62
N GLY A 377 -4.76 33.75 0.50
CA GLY A 377 -5.55 34.98 0.33
C GLY A 377 -5.24 35.70 -0.97
N GLN A 378 -5.58 36.97 -1.02
CA GLN A 378 -5.34 37.84 -2.17
C GLN A 378 -4.49 39.05 -1.79
N ILE A 379 -3.51 39.36 -2.62
CA ILE A 379 -2.68 40.58 -2.50
C ILE A 379 -2.41 41.15 -3.91
N ALA A 380 -2.71 42.38 -4.13
CA ALA A 380 -2.47 43.13 -5.40
C ALA A 380 -3.00 42.35 -6.65
N GLY A 381 -4.12 41.66 -6.52
CA GLY A 381 -4.77 40.88 -7.60
C GLY A 381 -4.12 39.51 -7.84
N TRP A 382 -3.21 39.08 -6.98
CA TRP A 382 -2.69 37.72 -6.94
C TRP A 382 -3.34 36.93 -5.81
N ASP A 383 -3.81 35.72 -6.11
CA ASP A 383 -4.09 34.72 -5.09
C ASP A 383 -2.74 34.13 -4.65
N TYR A 384 -2.56 33.98 -3.34
CA TYR A 384 -1.37 33.34 -2.77
C TYR A 384 -1.75 32.23 -1.78
N ASP A 385 -0.91 31.20 -1.69
CA ASP A 385 -0.93 30.17 -0.64
C ASP A 385 0.51 29.91 -0.18
N ALA A 386 0.81 30.26 1.06
CA ALA A 386 2.09 29.99 1.70
C ALA A 386 1.90 28.98 2.83
N SER A 387 2.65 27.89 2.81
CA SER A 387 2.46 26.81 3.78
C SER A 387 3.74 26.10 4.18
N LEU A 388 3.71 25.54 5.38
CA LEU A 388 4.72 24.64 5.92
C LEU A 388 4.06 23.28 6.22
N THR A 389 4.69 22.21 5.77
CA THR A 389 4.26 20.82 6.05
C THR A 389 5.38 20.07 6.74
N GLY A 390 5.06 19.40 7.84
CA GLY A 390 5.95 18.49 8.56
C GLY A 390 5.38 17.08 8.57
N ASN A 391 6.23 16.10 8.24
CA ASN A 391 5.86 14.69 8.18
C ASN A 391 6.86 13.84 8.95
N ARG A 392 6.39 12.76 9.59
CA ARG A 392 7.25 11.74 10.17
C ARG A 392 6.56 10.37 10.11
N SER A 393 7.30 9.36 9.68
CA SER A 393 6.91 7.95 9.73
C SER A 393 7.97 7.17 10.47
N THR A 394 7.55 6.37 11.47
CA THR A 394 8.44 5.48 12.22
C THR A 394 7.87 4.08 12.20
N VAL A 395 8.66 3.09 11.79
CA VAL A 395 8.32 1.67 11.81
C VAL A 395 9.31 0.95 12.72
N ARG A 396 8.82 0.30 13.78
CA ARG A 396 9.60 -0.59 14.63
C ARG A 396 9.18 -2.01 14.38
N THR A 397 10.16 -2.90 14.21
CA THR A 397 9.94 -4.31 13.92
C THR A 397 10.31 -5.15 15.14
N TYR A 398 9.52 -6.19 15.36
CA TYR A 398 9.71 -7.16 16.42
C TYR A 398 9.41 -8.56 15.89
N THR A 399 10.21 -9.53 16.33
CA THR A 399 9.92 -10.96 16.16
C THR A 399 9.49 -11.52 17.51
N ARG A 400 8.28 -12.11 17.57
CA ARG A 400 7.68 -12.66 18.77
C ARG A 400 7.58 -14.19 18.69
N ASN A 401 7.54 -14.84 19.82
CA ASN A 401 7.42 -16.30 19.91
C ASN A 401 8.46 -17.01 19.03
N SER A 402 9.73 -16.69 19.21
CA SER A 402 10.83 -17.11 18.33
C SER A 402 12.07 -17.48 19.16
N VAL A 403 13.15 -17.80 18.48
CA VAL A 403 14.48 -18.04 19.06
C VAL A 403 15.57 -17.59 18.10
N ASN A 404 16.77 -17.36 18.62
CA ASN A 404 17.99 -17.32 17.82
C ASN A 404 18.75 -18.66 18.01
N TYR A 405 18.78 -19.47 16.97
CA TYR A 405 19.41 -20.79 17.01
C TYR A 405 20.93 -20.76 17.23
N SER A 406 21.60 -19.61 17.03
CA SER A 406 23.03 -19.47 17.26
C SER A 406 23.39 -19.23 18.71
N LEU A 407 22.41 -18.88 19.54
CA LEU A 407 22.65 -18.65 20.96
C LEU A 407 22.48 -19.95 21.76
N PRO A 408 23.34 -20.18 22.78
CA PRO A 408 23.17 -21.33 23.62
C PRO A 408 21.82 -21.21 24.37
N TYR A 409 21.10 -22.32 24.46
CA TYR A 409 19.87 -22.34 25.22
C TYR A 409 20.20 -22.63 26.71
N PRO A 410 19.63 -21.88 27.70
CA PRO A 410 18.49 -20.95 27.61
C PRO A 410 18.83 -19.47 27.30
N GLY A 411 19.98 -19.15 26.72
CA GLY A 411 20.44 -17.78 26.51
C GLY A 411 19.71 -17.02 25.38
N SER A 412 18.92 -17.67 24.53
CA SER A 412 18.13 -16.98 23.51
C SER A 412 16.83 -16.40 24.12
N PRO A 413 16.54 -15.12 23.92
CA PRO A 413 15.19 -14.59 24.15
C PRO A 413 14.16 -15.29 23.26
N THR A 414 12.86 -15.17 23.60
CA THR A 414 11.74 -15.59 22.77
C THR A 414 11.06 -14.44 22.04
N ASP A 415 11.38 -13.20 22.44
CA ASP A 415 10.90 -11.96 21.84
C ASP A 415 12.09 -11.05 21.55
N PHE A 416 12.10 -10.49 20.32
CA PHE A 416 13.20 -9.67 19.83
C PHE A 416 12.71 -8.31 19.38
N TYR A 417 13.51 -7.27 19.65
CA TYR A 417 13.42 -5.99 18.96
C TYR A 417 14.39 -6.03 17.78
N ASP A 418 13.86 -5.95 16.57
CA ASP A 418 14.63 -6.14 15.33
C ASP A 418 15.15 -4.83 14.74
N GLY A 419 14.74 -3.68 15.31
CA GLY A 419 15.20 -2.36 14.90
C GLY A 419 14.10 -1.42 14.45
N LYS A 420 14.50 -0.23 13.98
CA LYS A 420 13.59 0.82 13.53
C LYS A 420 13.97 1.39 12.17
N LEU A 421 12.94 1.85 11.45
CA LEU A 421 13.04 2.75 10.31
C LEU A 421 12.34 4.07 10.68
N ASP A 422 12.95 5.20 10.39
CA ASP A 422 12.40 6.54 10.65
C ASP A 422 12.61 7.41 9.43
N TYR A 423 11.54 8.04 8.94
CA TYR A 423 11.58 8.98 7.83
C TYR A 423 10.91 10.28 8.23
N GLN A 424 11.58 11.38 8.00
CA GLN A 424 11.11 12.72 8.30
C GLN A 424 11.20 13.59 7.05
N GLN A 425 10.25 14.51 6.90
CA GLN A 425 10.19 15.43 5.78
C GLN A 425 9.61 16.75 6.23
N GLY A 426 10.28 17.84 5.87
CA GLY A 426 9.80 19.21 6.01
C GLY A 426 9.67 19.85 4.65
N ILE A 427 8.55 20.53 4.38
CA ILE A 427 8.27 21.16 3.08
C ILE A 427 7.79 22.59 3.33
N ALA A 428 8.36 23.55 2.58
CA ALA A 428 7.85 24.92 2.50
C ALA A 428 7.39 25.18 1.06
N ASN A 429 6.14 25.63 0.90
CA ASN A 429 5.54 25.96 -0.38
C ASN A 429 5.10 27.42 -0.44
N LEU A 430 5.25 28.00 -1.62
CA LEU A 430 4.61 29.26 -2.00
C LEU A 430 4.00 29.09 -3.38
N ASP A 431 2.68 29.23 -3.45
CA ASP A 431 1.89 29.19 -4.67
C ASP A 431 1.31 30.59 -4.96
N LEU A 432 1.38 31.05 -6.19
CA LEU A 432 0.83 32.29 -6.68
C LEU A 432 -0.03 32.03 -7.90
N ARG A 433 -1.17 32.75 -8.03
CA ARG A 433 -2.06 32.65 -9.20
C ARG A 433 -2.68 34.01 -9.51
N ARG A 434 -2.84 34.31 -10.81
CA ARG A 434 -3.55 35.49 -11.29
C ARG A 434 -4.17 35.26 -12.65
N GLY A 435 -5.39 35.73 -12.82
CA GLY A 435 -6.06 35.83 -14.12
C GLY A 435 -5.72 37.16 -14.84
N PHE A 436 -5.42 37.06 -16.13
CA PHE A 436 -5.17 38.20 -17.01
C PHE A 436 -6.19 38.18 -18.14
N GLU A 437 -6.90 39.27 -18.29
CA GLU A 437 -7.85 39.43 -19.39
C GLU A 437 -7.10 39.49 -20.73
N VAL A 438 -7.42 38.58 -21.62
CA VAL A 438 -6.88 38.46 -22.98
C VAL A 438 -8.04 38.47 -23.96
N ALA A 439 -8.21 39.53 -24.70
CA ALA A 439 -9.37 39.74 -25.56
C ALA A 439 -9.60 38.63 -26.61
N ALA A 440 -8.59 37.87 -26.94
CA ALA A 440 -8.66 36.72 -27.88
C ALA A 440 -9.18 35.42 -27.24
N PHE A 441 -9.29 35.34 -25.91
CA PHE A 441 -9.68 34.14 -25.18
C PHE A 441 -11.09 34.27 -24.62
N ALA A 442 -11.78 33.15 -24.51
CA ALA A 442 -13.11 33.08 -23.91
C ALA A 442 -13.12 33.12 -22.39
N SER A 443 -11.96 32.97 -21.72
CA SER A 443 -11.79 33.19 -20.30
C SER A 443 -10.45 33.91 -20.04
N PRO A 444 -10.26 34.52 -18.83
CA PRO A 444 -8.97 35.05 -18.45
C PRO A 444 -7.87 33.99 -18.61
N LEU A 445 -6.67 34.40 -19.00
CA LEU A 445 -5.47 33.58 -18.96
C LEU A 445 -5.04 33.48 -17.49
N GLU A 446 -5.26 32.33 -16.90
CA GLU A 446 -4.80 32.04 -15.55
C GLU A 446 -3.31 31.65 -15.58
N VAL A 447 -2.48 32.47 -14.96
CA VAL A 447 -1.05 32.21 -14.79
C VAL A 447 -0.81 31.78 -13.35
N SER A 448 -0.08 30.69 -13.16
CA SER A 448 0.36 30.20 -11.86
C SER A 448 1.89 30.14 -11.82
N ALA A 449 2.46 30.41 -10.64
CA ALA A 449 3.88 30.26 -10.38
C ALA A 449 4.08 29.84 -8.92
N GLY A 450 5.20 29.21 -8.61
CA GLY A 450 5.48 28.90 -7.22
C GLY A 450 6.86 28.34 -7.01
N ALA A 451 7.18 28.16 -5.73
CA ALA A 451 8.44 27.62 -5.27
C ALA A 451 8.21 26.62 -4.13
N GLU A 452 9.07 25.63 -4.07
CA GLU A 452 9.06 24.61 -3.02
C GLU A 452 10.49 24.37 -2.53
N TYR A 453 10.64 24.23 -1.22
CA TYR A 453 11.83 23.70 -0.59
C TYR A 453 11.48 22.51 0.26
N GLN A 454 12.24 21.42 0.14
CA GLN A 454 12.02 20.20 0.88
C GLN A 454 13.30 19.71 1.53
N HIS A 455 13.21 19.29 2.78
CA HIS A 455 14.25 18.59 3.53
C HIS A 455 13.76 17.22 3.95
N GLU A 456 14.54 16.18 3.66
CA GLU A 456 14.25 14.80 3.99
C GLU A 456 15.36 14.21 4.85
N GLN A 457 14.99 13.35 5.79
CA GLN A 457 15.91 12.57 6.59
C GLN A 457 15.39 11.13 6.69
N TYR A 458 16.26 10.17 6.45
CA TYR A 458 16.02 8.74 6.67
C TYR A 458 17.01 8.19 7.69
N GLU A 459 16.51 7.39 8.62
CA GLU A 459 17.32 6.72 9.63
C GLU A 459 16.90 5.26 9.75
N ARG A 460 17.87 4.34 9.75
CA ARG A 460 17.71 2.96 10.16
C ARG A 460 18.53 2.73 11.42
N GLY A 461 17.86 2.28 12.50
CA GLY A 461 18.48 1.97 13.77
C GLY A 461 18.53 0.47 14.02
N ALA A 462 19.63 0.01 14.64
CA ALA A 462 19.84 -1.39 14.95
C ALA A 462 18.79 -1.94 15.93
N GLY A 463 18.56 -3.24 15.84
CA GLY A 463 17.83 -4.04 16.81
C GLY A 463 18.67 -4.37 18.05
N GLN A 464 18.10 -5.18 18.94
CA GLN A 464 18.87 -5.75 20.05
C GLN A 464 19.88 -6.79 19.52
N TRP A 465 21.00 -6.93 20.20
CA TRP A 465 22.11 -7.76 19.74
C TRP A 465 21.68 -9.21 19.41
N GLU A 466 20.82 -9.80 20.21
CA GLU A 466 20.36 -11.18 20.05
C GLU A 466 19.50 -11.36 18.80
N SER A 467 18.91 -10.28 18.27
CA SER A 467 18.06 -10.34 17.07
C SER A 467 18.86 -10.50 15.77
N TYR A 468 20.16 -10.14 15.76
CA TYR A 468 20.97 -10.16 14.55
C TYR A 468 22.29 -10.93 14.65
N THR A 469 22.70 -11.36 15.85
CA THR A 469 23.94 -12.15 15.96
C THR A 469 23.75 -13.57 15.43
N GLY A 470 24.75 -14.11 14.74
CA GLY A 470 24.70 -15.44 14.14
C GLY A 470 23.57 -15.57 13.10
N PHE A 471 22.64 -16.50 13.31
CA PHE A 471 21.48 -16.68 12.44
C PHE A 471 20.38 -15.63 12.69
N GLY A 472 20.48 -14.86 13.77
CA GLY A 472 19.47 -13.88 14.17
C GLY A 472 18.16 -14.52 14.64
N ALA A 473 17.14 -13.70 14.85
CA ALA A 473 15.82 -14.18 15.25
C ALA A 473 15.17 -15.01 14.11
N ALA A 474 14.61 -16.16 14.47
CA ALA A 474 14.03 -17.10 13.50
C ALA A 474 12.70 -16.56 12.96
N ALA A 475 12.72 -15.90 11.85
CA ALA A 475 11.71 -15.36 10.98
C ALA A 475 12.17 -14.03 10.37
N PHE A 476 12.69 -13.10 11.17
CA PHE A 476 13.21 -11.84 10.69
C PHE A 476 14.53 -11.52 11.42
N VAL A 477 15.62 -11.51 10.69
CA VAL A 477 16.93 -11.11 11.24
C VAL A 477 16.91 -9.61 11.48
N GLY A 478 17.15 -9.20 12.72
CA GLY A 478 17.18 -7.78 13.08
C GLY A 478 18.28 -7.00 12.37
N TYR A 479 18.09 -5.70 12.22
CA TYR A 479 19.13 -4.82 11.67
C TYR A 479 20.30 -4.76 12.64
N SER A 480 21.50 -5.00 12.11
CA SER A 480 22.73 -4.92 12.91
C SER A 480 23.20 -3.46 13.07
N THR A 481 24.21 -3.26 13.90
CA THR A 481 24.87 -1.95 14.02
C THR A 481 25.58 -1.55 12.73
N ALA A 482 26.02 -2.52 11.91
CA ALA A 482 26.59 -2.25 10.58
C ALA A 482 25.52 -1.80 9.55
N ASP A 483 24.26 -2.14 9.78
CA ASP A 483 23.15 -1.71 8.94
C ASP A 483 22.63 -0.32 9.31
N ALA A 484 23.04 0.23 10.47
CA ALA A 484 22.57 1.52 10.94
C ALA A 484 23.04 2.65 10.00
N VAL A 485 22.12 3.55 9.66
CA VAL A 485 22.39 4.66 8.75
C VAL A 485 21.53 5.85 9.10
N LYS A 486 22.07 7.05 8.85
CA LYS A 486 21.34 8.31 8.85
C LYS A 486 21.74 9.10 7.61
N ALA A 487 20.75 9.43 6.77
CA ALA A 487 20.97 10.13 5.51
C ALA A 487 19.98 11.28 5.35
N THR A 488 20.37 12.32 4.63
CA THR A 488 19.52 13.49 4.37
C THR A 488 19.58 13.88 2.90
N ARG A 489 18.51 14.53 2.43
CA ARG A 489 18.44 15.15 1.10
C ARG A 489 17.71 16.47 1.20
N ASN A 490 18.17 17.46 0.42
CA ASN A 490 17.45 18.69 0.18
C ASN A 490 17.02 18.75 -1.28
N SER A 491 15.86 19.32 -1.53
CA SER A 491 15.43 19.65 -2.88
C SER A 491 14.81 21.04 -2.95
N LYS A 492 14.94 21.67 -4.11
CA LYS A 492 14.39 22.99 -4.43
C LYS A 492 13.67 22.88 -5.75
N ALA A 493 12.50 23.48 -5.83
CA ALA A 493 11.74 23.49 -7.07
C ALA A 493 11.14 24.86 -7.34
N VAL A 494 11.03 25.19 -8.63
CA VAL A 494 10.25 26.29 -9.14
C VAL A 494 9.37 25.81 -10.28
N TYR A 495 8.20 26.38 -10.41
CA TYR A 495 7.23 25.97 -11.42
C TYR A 495 6.40 27.13 -11.91
N VAL A 496 5.90 26.98 -13.14
CA VAL A 496 5.02 27.93 -13.80
C VAL A 496 3.95 27.16 -14.58
N GLY A 497 2.76 27.73 -14.63
CA GLY A 497 1.65 27.17 -15.41
C GLY A 497 0.84 28.30 -16.04
N ALA A 498 0.15 27.97 -17.14
CA ALA A 498 -0.77 28.85 -17.82
C ALA A 498 -1.94 28.05 -18.37
N ALA A 499 -3.17 28.53 -18.15
CA ALA A 499 -4.37 27.86 -18.63
C ALA A 499 -5.47 28.85 -19.01
N ALA A 500 -6.24 28.53 -20.06
CA ALA A 500 -7.37 29.32 -20.50
C ALA A 500 -8.36 28.51 -21.34
N ASN A 501 -9.61 28.96 -21.39
CA ASN A 501 -10.51 28.60 -22.48
C ASN A 501 -10.16 29.51 -23.67
N ILE A 502 -9.50 28.94 -24.68
CA ILE A 502 -9.13 29.66 -25.92
C ILE A 502 -10.39 30.08 -26.68
N THR A 503 -11.37 29.18 -26.72
CA THR A 503 -12.75 29.46 -27.16
C THR A 503 -13.71 28.90 -26.11
N SER A 504 -15.01 29.15 -26.24
CA SER A 504 -16.04 28.56 -25.37
C SER A 504 -16.02 27.01 -25.32
N ARG A 505 -15.40 26.39 -26.35
CA ARG A 505 -15.33 24.93 -26.51
C ARG A 505 -13.92 24.34 -26.39
N TRP A 506 -12.89 25.17 -26.36
CA TRP A 506 -11.50 24.70 -26.37
C TRP A 506 -10.71 25.22 -25.19
N TYR A 507 -10.32 24.34 -24.33
CA TYR A 507 -9.47 24.60 -23.18
C TYR A 507 -8.05 24.09 -23.39
N LEU A 508 -7.07 24.86 -22.93
CA LEU A 508 -5.66 24.50 -22.94
C LEU A 508 -5.02 24.79 -21.58
N ASP A 509 -4.16 23.90 -21.11
CA ASP A 509 -3.40 24.00 -19.84
C ASP A 509 -1.98 23.50 -20.08
N ALA A 510 -0.98 24.30 -19.74
CA ALA A 510 0.43 23.94 -19.83
C ALA A 510 1.12 24.26 -18.50
N ALA A 511 2.00 23.35 -18.07
CA ALA A 511 2.80 23.52 -16.85
C ALA A 511 4.24 23.04 -17.08
N ALA A 512 5.18 23.72 -16.43
CA ALA A 512 6.58 23.33 -16.38
C ALA A 512 7.11 23.45 -14.95
N ARG A 513 7.97 22.53 -14.54
CA ARG A 513 8.63 22.52 -13.24
C ARG A 513 10.09 22.10 -13.38
N TRP A 514 10.96 22.77 -12.68
CA TRP A 514 12.36 22.44 -12.49
C TRP A 514 12.62 22.14 -11.02
N GLU A 515 13.33 21.07 -10.76
CA GLU A 515 13.72 20.63 -9.42
C GLU A 515 15.21 20.31 -9.39
N ASP A 516 15.87 20.63 -8.27
CA ASP A 516 17.27 20.30 -8.00
C ASP A 516 17.39 19.57 -6.67
N HIS A 517 17.98 18.38 -6.71
CA HIS A 517 18.14 17.47 -5.58
C HIS A 517 19.62 17.32 -5.24
N SER A 518 19.95 17.39 -3.94
CA SER A 518 21.33 17.38 -3.46
C SER A 518 22.12 16.09 -3.74
N ASP A 519 21.44 14.99 -4.08
CA ASP A 519 22.05 13.66 -4.28
C ASP A 519 22.18 13.23 -5.75
N PHE A 520 21.19 13.54 -6.60
CA PHE A 520 21.20 13.11 -8.02
C PHE A 520 21.07 14.26 -9.04
N GLY A 521 21.05 15.53 -8.58
CA GLY A 521 20.99 16.70 -9.44
C GLY A 521 19.60 17.07 -9.94
N SER A 522 19.51 17.79 -11.06
CA SER A 522 18.28 18.44 -11.49
C SER A 522 17.46 17.62 -12.49
N VAL A 523 16.14 17.81 -12.40
CA VAL A 523 15.15 17.25 -13.30
C VAL A 523 14.15 18.33 -13.74
N SER A 524 13.77 18.32 -15.02
CA SER A 524 12.70 19.17 -15.54
C SER A 524 11.52 18.33 -15.98
N THR A 525 10.32 18.77 -15.61
CA THR A 525 9.05 18.15 -16.01
C THR A 525 8.14 19.16 -16.67
N GLY A 526 7.32 18.69 -17.63
CA GLY A 526 6.35 19.49 -18.34
C GLY A 526 5.07 18.71 -18.59
N ARG A 527 3.99 19.44 -18.78
CA ARG A 527 2.67 18.90 -19.09
C ARG A 527 1.95 19.82 -20.03
N LEU A 528 1.25 19.25 -21.00
CA LEU A 528 0.31 19.93 -21.88
C LEU A 528 -0.97 19.12 -21.88
N THR A 529 -2.08 19.77 -21.54
CA THR A 529 -3.42 19.17 -21.47
C THR A 529 -4.39 20.01 -22.28
N THR A 530 -5.26 19.38 -23.03
CA THR A 530 -6.30 20.04 -23.80
C THR A 530 -7.63 19.31 -23.67
N ARG A 531 -8.72 20.06 -23.76
CA ARG A 531 -10.09 19.57 -23.91
C ARG A 531 -10.80 20.35 -24.99
N PHE A 532 -11.49 19.63 -25.88
CA PHE A 532 -12.36 20.22 -26.91
C PHE A 532 -13.77 19.63 -26.80
N ASP A 533 -14.75 20.49 -26.59
CA ASP A 533 -16.15 20.11 -26.49
C ASP A 533 -16.84 20.32 -27.85
N PHE A 534 -17.11 19.20 -28.56
CA PHE A 534 -17.83 19.22 -29.84
C PHE A 534 -19.27 19.69 -29.67
N THR A 535 -19.89 19.28 -28.57
CA THR A 535 -21.21 19.71 -28.09
C THR A 535 -21.15 19.86 -26.57
N ASP A 536 -22.20 20.35 -25.96
CA ASP A 536 -22.32 20.41 -24.50
C ASP A 536 -22.31 19.00 -23.84
N ALA A 537 -22.63 17.97 -24.66
CA ALA A 537 -22.69 16.58 -24.20
C ALA A 537 -21.45 15.75 -24.59
N LEU A 538 -20.65 16.17 -25.56
CA LEU A 538 -19.55 15.37 -26.11
C LEU A 538 -18.24 16.15 -26.09
N GLY A 539 -17.30 15.70 -25.30
CA GLY A 539 -15.96 16.25 -25.21
C GLY A 539 -14.85 15.23 -25.47
N VAL A 540 -13.72 15.73 -25.97
CA VAL A 540 -12.46 14.96 -26.11
C VAL A 540 -11.37 15.67 -25.30
N ARG A 541 -10.58 14.89 -24.59
CA ARG A 541 -9.46 15.36 -23.78
C ARG A 541 -8.18 14.63 -24.11
N ALA A 542 -7.04 15.32 -24.05
CA ALA A 542 -5.74 14.71 -24.30
C ALA A 542 -4.68 15.36 -23.42
N THR A 543 -3.74 14.55 -22.94
CA THR A 543 -2.58 15.00 -22.19
C THR A 543 -1.30 14.35 -22.68
N VAL A 544 -0.22 15.14 -22.73
CA VAL A 544 1.14 14.65 -22.80
C VAL A 544 1.91 15.25 -21.64
N SER A 545 2.65 14.41 -20.92
CA SER A 545 3.47 14.86 -19.80
C SER A 545 4.71 14.00 -19.62
N ASN A 546 5.75 14.57 -19.04
CA ASN A 546 6.84 13.80 -18.48
C ASN A 546 6.84 13.94 -16.95
N GLY A 547 7.33 12.90 -16.28
CA GLY A 547 7.42 12.84 -14.85
C GLY A 547 8.66 12.07 -14.39
N PHE A 548 8.89 12.04 -13.09
CA PHE A 548 9.96 11.25 -12.51
C PHE A 548 9.60 10.76 -11.11
N HIS A 549 10.30 9.70 -10.69
CA HIS A 549 10.32 9.23 -9.31
C HIS A 549 11.77 9.28 -8.81
N ALA A 550 11.99 9.98 -7.71
CA ALA A 550 13.30 10.06 -7.06
C ALA A 550 13.57 8.75 -6.31
N PRO A 551 14.76 8.13 -6.45
CA PRO A 551 15.12 7.01 -5.59
C PRO A 551 15.00 7.44 -4.12
N SER A 552 14.22 6.69 -3.32
CA SER A 552 14.07 7.05 -1.91
C SER A 552 15.42 6.96 -1.18
N LEU A 553 15.61 7.78 -0.14
CA LEU A 553 16.80 7.66 0.72
C LEU A 553 16.92 6.25 1.29
N GLY A 554 15.78 5.64 1.66
CA GLY A 554 15.75 4.26 2.10
C GLY A 554 16.30 3.27 1.08
N ALA A 555 16.01 3.45 -0.22
CA ALA A 555 16.53 2.59 -1.28
C ALA A 555 18.05 2.77 -1.51
N GLN A 556 18.54 4.00 -1.48
CA GLN A 556 19.97 4.29 -1.67
C GLN A 556 20.85 3.70 -0.56
N PHE A 557 20.32 3.67 0.65
CA PHE A 557 21.02 3.19 1.85
C PHE A 557 20.50 1.84 2.35
N TYR A 558 19.70 1.12 1.55
CA TYR A 558 19.20 -0.18 1.93
C TYR A 558 20.32 -1.21 2.06
N GLN A 559 20.36 -1.87 3.21
CA GLN A 559 21.22 -3.03 3.46
C GLN A 559 20.44 -4.02 4.31
N ALA A 560 20.50 -5.29 3.98
CA ALA A 560 19.91 -6.35 4.78
C ALA A 560 20.76 -7.62 4.66
N THR A 561 21.03 -8.23 5.80
CA THR A 561 21.77 -9.49 5.87
C THR A 561 20.84 -10.55 6.44
N GLY A 562 20.72 -11.68 5.74
CA GLY A 562 20.05 -12.89 6.23
C GLY A 562 21.06 -13.99 6.41
N SER A 563 20.97 -14.77 7.47
CA SER A 563 21.85 -15.91 7.70
C SER A 563 21.04 -17.13 8.16
N CYS A 564 21.41 -18.28 7.64
CA CYS A 564 20.85 -19.58 8.00
C CYS A 564 21.94 -20.65 7.83
N PRO A 565 21.73 -21.88 8.32
CA PRO A 565 22.65 -22.97 8.01
C PRO A 565 22.81 -23.25 6.51
N CYS A 566 21.95 -22.72 5.68
CA CYS A 566 21.97 -22.81 4.23
C CYS A 566 22.86 -21.74 3.57
N GLY A 567 23.41 -20.78 4.34
CA GLY A 567 24.28 -19.72 3.86
C GLY A 567 23.87 -18.33 4.30
N THR A 568 24.66 -17.35 3.88
CA THR A 568 24.43 -15.91 4.11
C THR A 568 23.98 -15.24 2.83
N THR A 569 22.95 -14.40 2.93
CA THR A 569 22.49 -13.53 1.86
C THR A 569 22.66 -12.07 2.28
N LEU A 570 23.20 -11.26 1.39
CA LEU A 570 23.40 -9.82 1.58
C LEU A 570 22.66 -9.06 0.48
N VAL A 571 21.74 -8.18 0.84
CA VAL A 571 21.34 -7.09 -0.04
C VAL A 571 22.24 -5.92 0.33
N ALA A 572 23.23 -5.65 -0.51
CA ALA A 572 24.26 -4.67 -0.22
C ALA A 572 23.77 -3.25 -0.54
N GLN A 573 24.10 -2.31 0.33
CA GLN A 573 23.92 -0.89 0.03
C GLN A 573 24.63 -0.52 -1.28
N VAL A 574 23.98 0.25 -2.14
CA VAL A 574 24.46 0.54 -3.52
C VAL A 574 25.87 1.13 -3.55
N SER A 575 26.23 1.96 -2.57
CA SER A 575 27.56 2.57 -2.44
C SER A 575 28.56 1.75 -1.62
N SER A 576 28.16 0.58 -1.10
CA SER A 576 29.08 -0.28 -0.33
C SER A 576 30.19 -0.87 -1.21
N PRO A 577 31.38 -1.17 -0.65
CA PRO A 577 32.44 -1.84 -1.39
C PRO A 577 31.99 -3.14 -2.09
N ALA A 578 31.14 -3.93 -1.44
CA ALA A 578 30.59 -5.16 -2.00
C ALA A 578 29.73 -4.91 -3.25
N ALA A 579 28.79 -3.96 -3.17
CA ALA A 579 27.93 -3.65 -4.30
C ALA A 579 28.73 -3.04 -5.46
N VAL A 580 29.66 -2.12 -5.17
CA VAL A 580 30.52 -1.47 -6.20
C VAL A 580 31.41 -2.52 -6.89
N ALA A 581 32.01 -3.46 -6.15
CA ALA A 581 32.79 -4.54 -6.73
C ALA A 581 31.96 -5.42 -7.66
N LEU A 582 30.69 -5.62 -7.34
CA LEU A 582 29.72 -6.36 -8.16
C LEU A 582 29.09 -5.48 -9.28
N GLY A 583 29.60 -4.26 -9.51
CA GLY A 583 29.19 -3.39 -10.60
C GLY A 583 28.00 -2.50 -10.32
N ALA A 584 27.62 -2.30 -9.05
CA ALA A 584 26.60 -1.31 -8.70
C ALA A 584 27.03 0.10 -9.07
N THR A 585 26.07 0.91 -9.48
CA THR A 585 26.22 2.36 -9.73
C THR A 585 25.19 3.12 -8.91
N PRO A 586 25.45 4.40 -8.58
CA PRO A 586 24.45 5.22 -7.89
C PRO A 586 23.09 5.16 -8.58
N LEU A 587 22.03 5.05 -7.80
CA LEU A 587 20.67 5.00 -8.31
C LEU A 587 20.30 6.30 -9.02
N LYS A 588 19.68 6.19 -10.18
CA LYS A 588 19.22 7.31 -11.00
C LYS A 588 17.71 7.46 -10.87
N PRO A 589 17.17 8.70 -11.00
CA PRO A 589 15.73 8.90 -11.06
C PRO A 589 15.10 8.08 -12.18
N GLU A 590 13.99 7.46 -11.87
CA GLU A 590 13.14 6.83 -12.87
C GLU A 590 12.37 7.92 -13.61
N LYS A 591 12.42 7.92 -14.94
CA LYS A 591 11.80 8.95 -15.77
C LYS A 591 10.61 8.38 -16.52
N ALA A 592 9.47 9.08 -16.48
CA ALA A 592 8.26 8.68 -17.18
C ALA A 592 7.92 9.63 -18.33
N THR A 593 7.26 9.09 -19.35
CA THR A 593 6.54 9.87 -20.37
C THR A 593 5.13 9.29 -20.46
N ASN A 594 4.14 10.14 -20.26
CA ASN A 594 2.73 9.79 -20.22
C ASN A 594 2.00 10.39 -21.42
N TYR A 595 1.09 9.61 -21.99
CA TYR A 595 0.13 10.02 -23.00
C TYR A 595 -1.24 9.54 -22.56
N SER A 596 -2.24 10.42 -22.61
CA SER A 596 -3.64 10.05 -22.42
C SER A 596 -4.52 10.69 -23.47
N LEU A 597 -5.58 9.97 -23.87
CA LEU A 597 -6.63 10.42 -24.78
C LEU A 597 -7.96 9.90 -24.26
N GLY A 598 -8.91 10.79 -24.03
CA GLY A 598 -10.21 10.44 -23.48
C GLY A 598 -11.37 11.06 -24.24
N VAL A 599 -12.52 10.39 -24.17
CA VAL A 599 -13.81 10.86 -24.65
C VAL A 599 -14.77 10.88 -23.47
N THR A 600 -15.49 11.97 -23.28
CA THR A 600 -16.58 12.10 -22.31
C THR A 600 -17.90 12.32 -23.04
N TRP A 601 -18.96 11.67 -22.57
CA TRP A 601 -20.30 11.79 -23.15
C TRP A 601 -21.36 11.89 -22.05
N ASP A 602 -22.00 13.08 -21.99
CA ASP A 602 -22.95 13.50 -20.98
C ASP A 602 -24.28 13.90 -21.64
N PRO A 603 -25.05 12.96 -22.23
CA PRO A 603 -26.27 13.27 -23.00
C PRO A 603 -27.40 13.86 -22.13
N SER A 604 -27.32 13.66 -20.81
CA SER A 604 -28.23 14.21 -19.83
C SER A 604 -27.54 14.38 -18.47
N PRO A 605 -28.08 15.18 -17.55
CA PRO A 605 -27.54 15.29 -16.18
C PRO A 605 -27.51 13.95 -15.42
N ALA A 606 -28.34 12.99 -15.83
CA ALA A 606 -28.45 11.68 -15.19
C ALA A 606 -27.50 10.60 -15.77
N PHE A 607 -26.71 10.92 -16.80
CA PHE A 607 -25.86 9.93 -17.46
C PHE A 607 -24.48 10.50 -17.76
N HIS A 608 -23.45 9.76 -17.38
CA HIS A 608 -22.05 10.07 -17.66
C HIS A 608 -21.33 8.83 -18.21
N LEU A 609 -20.58 9.00 -19.28
CA LEU A 609 -19.67 8.00 -19.82
C LEU A 609 -18.32 8.65 -20.11
N ALA A 610 -17.25 8.06 -19.61
CA ALA A 610 -15.89 8.42 -19.95
C ALA A 610 -15.10 7.17 -20.40
N VAL A 611 -14.32 7.33 -21.46
CA VAL A 611 -13.39 6.30 -21.96
C VAL A 611 -12.03 6.96 -22.14
N ASP A 612 -11.02 6.49 -21.42
CA ASP A 612 -9.68 7.05 -21.43
C ASP A 612 -8.64 5.97 -21.80
N ALA A 613 -7.92 6.18 -22.88
CA ALA A 613 -6.77 5.39 -23.26
C ALA A 613 -5.48 6.03 -22.71
N TYR A 614 -4.56 5.24 -22.21
CA TYR A 614 -3.31 5.73 -21.64
C TYR A 614 -2.09 4.92 -22.08
N GLN A 615 -0.94 5.57 -22.15
CA GLN A 615 0.38 4.95 -22.26
C GLN A 615 1.35 5.63 -21.29
N ILE A 616 2.07 4.83 -20.53
CA ILE A 616 3.10 5.27 -19.59
C ILE A 616 4.39 4.53 -19.93
N ASP A 617 5.41 5.26 -20.35
CA ASP A 617 6.75 4.75 -20.62
C ASP A 617 7.67 5.12 -19.46
N ILE A 618 8.21 4.12 -18.76
CA ILE A 618 9.17 4.31 -17.65
C ILE A 618 10.56 3.90 -18.13
N ARG A 619 11.54 4.79 -17.92
CA ARG A 619 12.95 4.54 -18.19
C ARG A 619 13.74 4.50 -16.89
N GLY A 620 14.67 3.55 -16.81
CA GLY A 620 15.50 3.36 -15.64
C GLY A 620 14.73 2.86 -14.43
N GLN A 621 13.75 1.97 -14.64
CA GLN A 621 12.96 1.38 -13.56
C GLN A 621 13.85 0.77 -12.51
N LEU A 622 13.55 1.05 -11.23
CA LEU A 622 14.26 0.50 -10.08
C LEU A 622 13.90 -0.98 -9.89
N GLY A 623 14.88 -1.74 -9.50
CA GLY A 623 14.75 -3.17 -9.20
C GLY A 623 15.96 -3.69 -8.46
N GLN A 624 16.14 -5.00 -8.44
CA GLN A 624 17.24 -5.66 -7.75
C GLN A 624 17.93 -6.65 -8.68
N SER A 625 19.27 -6.69 -8.60
CA SER A 625 20.09 -7.67 -9.30
C SER A 625 19.77 -9.10 -8.86
N SER A 626 20.11 -10.10 -9.69
CA SER A 626 20.20 -11.47 -9.23
C SER A 626 21.21 -11.60 -8.09
N GLN A 627 21.10 -12.66 -7.32
CA GLN A 627 22.07 -13.01 -6.29
C GLN A 627 23.37 -13.49 -6.92
N ILE A 628 24.49 -12.91 -6.53
CA ILE A 628 25.85 -13.17 -7.04
C ILE A 628 26.66 -13.77 -5.90
N GLY A 629 27.21 -14.93 -6.13
CA GLY A 629 27.91 -15.71 -5.10
C GLY A 629 27.84 -17.20 -5.41
N TYR A 630 28.20 -18.04 -4.46
CA TYR A 630 28.15 -19.48 -4.63
C TYR A 630 27.96 -20.20 -3.30
N ASN A 631 27.56 -21.47 -3.43
CA ASN A 631 27.49 -22.46 -2.36
C ASN A 631 28.74 -23.36 -2.41
N ALA A 632 29.53 -23.34 -1.35
CA ALA A 632 30.70 -24.19 -1.13
C ALA A 632 30.48 -25.22 -0.01
N GLN A 633 29.24 -25.50 0.39
CA GLN A 633 28.89 -26.52 1.40
C GLN A 633 29.28 -27.94 0.94
N ASP A 634 29.24 -28.19 -0.39
CA ASP A 634 29.82 -29.36 -1.02
C ASP A 634 31.06 -28.94 -1.82
N PRO A 635 32.27 -29.11 -1.32
CA PRO A 635 33.49 -28.71 -2.01
C PRO A 635 33.70 -29.43 -3.37
N ALA A 636 33.07 -30.60 -3.57
CA ALA A 636 33.13 -31.33 -4.84
C ALA A 636 32.14 -30.75 -5.88
N ARG A 637 31.15 -29.93 -5.44
CA ARG A 637 30.11 -29.40 -6.30
C ARG A 637 29.76 -27.96 -5.93
N ILE A 638 30.62 -27.02 -6.25
CA ILE A 638 30.37 -25.60 -6.02
C ILE A 638 29.34 -25.07 -7.04
N THR A 639 28.23 -24.53 -6.57
CA THR A 639 27.13 -24.10 -7.41
C THR A 639 26.74 -22.64 -7.15
N ASP A 640 26.23 -21.96 -8.20
CA ASP A 640 25.55 -20.67 -8.03
C ASP A 640 24.19 -20.85 -7.29
N ASN A 641 23.47 -19.73 -7.08
CA ASN A 641 22.16 -19.76 -6.41
C ASN A 641 21.07 -20.54 -7.18
N SER A 642 21.25 -20.80 -8.46
CA SER A 642 20.35 -21.62 -9.28
C SER A 642 20.67 -23.10 -9.28
N GLY A 643 21.75 -23.51 -8.62
CA GLY A 643 22.26 -24.87 -8.59
C GLY A 643 23.15 -25.20 -9.79
N THR A 644 23.54 -24.24 -10.62
CA THR A 644 24.47 -24.43 -11.73
C THR A 644 25.89 -24.59 -11.21
N VAL A 645 26.57 -25.65 -11.61
CA VAL A 645 27.97 -25.91 -11.22
C VAL A 645 28.87 -24.86 -11.87
N LEU A 646 29.68 -24.19 -11.05
CA LEU A 646 30.61 -23.14 -11.49
C LEU A 646 31.93 -23.79 -11.97
N THR A 647 32.49 -23.25 -13.03
CA THR A 647 33.87 -23.52 -13.41
C THR A 647 34.85 -22.89 -12.42
N ALA A 648 36.08 -23.38 -12.34
CA ALA A 648 37.12 -22.77 -11.50
C ALA A 648 37.38 -21.29 -11.85
N ALA A 649 37.30 -20.91 -13.13
CA ALA A 649 37.46 -19.54 -13.57
C ALA A 649 36.33 -18.63 -13.06
N GLN A 650 35.08 -19.10 -13.13
CA GLN A 650 33.92 -18.38 -12.64
C GLN A 650 33.98 -18.20 -11.13
N LYS A 651 34.32 -19.24 -10.37
CA LYS A 651 34.55 -19.18 -8.93
C LYS A 651 35.64 -18.13 -8.60
N ASN A 652 36.78 -18.21 -9.25
CA ASN A 652 37.90 -17.28 -9.02
C ASN A 652 37.48 -15.81 -9.32
N THR A 653 36.66 -15.60 -10.34
CA THR A 653 36.08 -14.28 -10.62
C THR A 653 35.24 -13.77 -9.47
N ILE A 654 34.33 -14.59 -8.92
CA ILE A 654 33.50 -14.22 -7.78
C ILE A 654 34.35 -13.94 -6.55
N ASP A 655 35.36 -14.80 -6.28
CA ASP A 655 36.29 -14.61 -5.15
C ASP A 655 37.07 -13.30 -5.25
N ALA A 656 37.55 -12.96 -6.47
CA ALA A 656 38.28 -11.71 -6.69
C ALA A 656 37.37 -10.48 -6.47
N LEU A 657 36.12 -10.52 -6.95
CA LEU A 657 35.14 -9.43 -6.78
C LEU A 657 34.79 -9.23 -5.30
N LEU A 658 34.37 -10.28 -4.62
CA LEU A 658 33.99 -10.23 -3.21
C LEU A 658 35.20 -9.98 -2.31
N GLY A 659 36.36 -10.58 -2.63
CA GLY A 659 37.61 -10.38 -1.91
C GLY A 659 38.10 -8.94 -1.95
N SER A 660 37.87 -8.20 -3.06
CA SER A 660 38.17 -6.78 -3.14
C SER A 660 37.36 -5.92 -2.14
N ALA A 661 36.22 -6.45 -1.70
CA ALA A 661 35.36 -5.86 -0.67
C ALA A 661 35.58 -6.47 0.73
N GLY A 662 36.60 -7.31 0.91
CA GLY A 662 36.91 -7.96 2.19
C GLY A 662 36.01 -9.14 2.53
N ILE A 663 35.26 -9.67 1.56
CA ILE A 663 34.36 -10.83 1.76
C ILE A 663 35.01 -12.08 1.21
N SER A 664 35.12 -13.12 2.04
CA SER A 664 35.64 -14.44 1.66
C SER A 664 34.58 -15.50 1.92
N ILE A 665 34.35 -16.38 0.93
CA ILE A 665 33.48 -17.55 1.08
C ILE A 665 34.34 -18.74 1.48
N LEU A 666 34.18 -19.23 2.69
CA LEU A 666 34.98 -20.35 3.21
C LEU A 666 34.43 -21.69 2.70
N PRO A 667 35.28 -22.72 2.61
CA PRO A 667 34.80 -24.08 2.37
C PRO A 667 33.75 -24.48 3.42
N GLY A 668 32.64 -25.05 2.99
CA GLY A 668 31.50 -25.40 3.84
C GLY A 668 30.45 -24.29 4.02
N ASP A 669 30.68 -23.08 3.48
CA ASP A 669 29.77 -21.97 3.53
C ASP A 669 29.03 -21.75 2.20
N ALA A 670 27.99 -20.91 2.27
CA ALA A 670 27.37 -20.34 1.09
C ALA A 670 27.18 -18.83 1.33
N PHE A 671 27.44 -18.03 0.30
CA PHE A 671 27.26 -16.58 0.36
C PHE A 671 26.75 -16.05 -0.96
N TYR A 672 25.76 -15.16 -0.89
CA TYR A 672 25.17 -14.51 -2.04
C TYR A 672 24.93 -13.01 -1.75
N ALA A 673 25.32 -12.16 -2.66
CA ALA A 673 25.06 -10.72 -2.57
C ALA A 673 24.20 -10.24 -3.74
N SER A 674 23.37 -9.25 -3.49
CA SER A 674 22.60 -8.52 -4.49
C SER A 674 22.52 -7.05 -4.10
N TYR A 675 22.06 -6.19 -5.01
CA TYR A 675 21.94 -4.75 -4.76
C TYR A 675 20.80 -4.16 -5.59
N PHE A 676 20.30 -3.00 -5.18
CA PHE A 676 19.33 -2.24 -5.97
C PHE A 676 20.01 -1.55 -7.14
N THR A 677 19.32 -1.52 -8.29
CA THR A 677 19.83 -0.92 -9.52
C THR A 677 18.70 -0.52 -10.44
N ASN A 678 18.97 0.31 -11.45
CA ASN A 678 18.02 0.63 -12.50
C ASN A 678 18.01 -0.51 -13.54
N VAL A 679 17.02 -1.40 -13.48
CA VAL A 679 17.00 -2.69 -14.19
C VAL A 679 16.55 -2.61 -15.65
N GLY A 680 15.93 -1.51 -16.08
CA GLY A 680 15.48 -1.41 -17.48
C GLY A 680 14.36 -0.42 -17.73
N ASN A 681 13.68 -0.61 -18.86
CA ASN A 681 12.60 0.26 -19.29
C ASN A 681 11.32 -0.54 -19.49
N THR A 682 10.19 0.03 -19.08
CA THR A 682 8.88 -0.61 -19.23
C THR A 682 7.91 0.31 -19.97
N ARG A 683 6.88 -0.29 -20.55
CA ARG A 683 5.73 0.41 -21.16
C ARG A 683 4.44 -0.21 -20.67
N THR A 684 3.57 0.60 -20.07
CA THR A 684 2.22 0.22 -19.68
C THR A 684 1.23 0.94 -20.57
N ARG A 685 0.28 0.19 -21.14
CA ARG A 685 -0.83 0.70 -21.96
C ARG A 685 -2.13 0.14 -21.44
N GLY A 686 -3.17 0.95 -21.53
CA GLY A 686 -4.50 0.47 -21.16
C GLY A 686 -5.61 1.40 -21.58
N VAL A 687 -6.82 0.93 -21.28
CA VAL A 687 -8.06 1.68 -21.48
C VAL A 687 -8.87 1.56 -20.17
N GLU A 688 -9.39 2.68 -19.74
CA GLU A 688 -10.31 2.80 -18.62
C GLU A 688 -11.66 3.27 -19.12
N LEU A 689 -12.72 2.70 -18.55
CA LEU A 689 -14.10 3.11 -18.82
C LEU A 689 -14.77 3.38 -17.48
N THR A 690 -15.53 4.48 -17.41
CA THR A 690 -16.39 4.84 -16.29
C THR A 690 -17.76 5.19 -16.84
N LEU A 691 -18.82 4.59 -16.28
CA LEU A 691 -20.21 4.88 -16.60
C LEU A 691 -20.98 5.07 -15.29
N GLU A 692 -21.71 6.14 -15.20
CA GLU A 692 -22.68 6.41 -14.13
C GLU A 692 -24.03 6.78 -14.73
N ALA A 693 -25.10 6.25 -14.16
CA ALA A 693 -26.45 6.61 -14.55
C ALA A 693 -27.37 6.63 -13.32
N ASN A 694 -28.19 7.67 -13.24
CA ASN A 694 -29.22 7.82 -12.21
C ASN A 694 -30.59 7.71 -12.87
N GLN A 695 -31.46 6.90 -12.28
CA GLN A 695 -32.81 6.65 -12.80
C GLN A 695 -33.83 6.79 -11.69
N GLU A 696 -34.82 7.65 -11.88
CA GLU A 696 -35.98 7.70 -10.98
C GLU A 696 -37.06 6.72 -11.45
N THR A 697 -37.55 5.90 -10.54
CA THR A 697 -38.57 4.90 -10.78
C THR A 697 -39.69 5.02 -9.76
N ALA A 698 -40.84 4.36 -10.02
CA ALA A 698 -41.94 4.29 -9.06
C ALA A 698 -41.52 3.59 -7.73
N TRP A 699 -40.44 2.83 -7.73
CA TRP A 699 -39.93 2.11 -6.55
C TRP A 699 -38.78 2.81 -5.85
N GLY A 700 -38.41 4.02 -6.28
CA GLY A 700 -37.29 4.80 -5.74
C GLY A 700 -36.26 5.14 -6.79
N LYS A 701 -35.14 5.69 -6.33
CA LYS A 701 -34.00 6.08 -7.15
C LYS A 701 -33.03 4.91 -7.32
N LEU A 702 -32.66 4.65 -8.57
CA LEU A 702 -31.60 3.70 -8.93
C LEU A 702 -30.36 4.45 -9.37
N ARG A 703 -29.20 4.05 -8.85
CA ARG A 703 -27.87 4.50 -9.31
C ARG A 703 -27.14 3.31 -9.89
N TRP A 704 -26.80 3.40 -11.14
CA TRP A 704 -25.99 2.44 -11.87
C TRP A 704 -24.57 2.95 -11.97
N SER A 705 -23.60 2.11 -11.64
CA SER A 705 -22.19 2.41 -11.85
C SER A 705 -21.51 1.23 -12.54
N TYR A 706 -20.64 1.53 -13.48
CA TYR A 706 -19.78 0.54 -14.09
C TYR A 706 -18.42 1.18 -14.39
N ALA A 707 -17.37 0.54 -13.91
CA ALA A 707 -16.00 0.95 -14.18
C ALA A 707 -15.18 -0.27 -14.63
N ALA A 708 -14.30 -0.07 -15.60
CA ALA A 708 -13.42 -1.12 -16.10
C ALA A 708 -12.03 -0.56 -16.36
N ASN A 709 -11.01 -1.36 -16.06
CA ASN A 709 -9.63 -1.11 -16.47
C ASN A 709 -9.08 -2.33 -17.19
N VAL A 710 -8.53 -2.12 -18.38
CA VAL A 710 -7.81 -3.13 -19.16
C VAL A 710 -6.40 -2.61 -19.38
N GLY A 711 -5.39 -3.28 -18.84
CA GLY A 711 -4.03 -2.77 -18.94
C GLY A 711 -2.99 -3.88 -19.09
N ARG A 712 -1.86 -3.52 -19.72
CA ARG A 712 -0.74 -4.44 -19.92
C ARG A 712 0.58 -3.71 -19.82
N THR A 713 1.50 -4.25 -19.02
CA THR A 713 2.90 -3.81 -18.95
C THR A 713 3.80 -4.71 -19.81
N THR A 714 4.70 -4.10 -20.56
CA THR A 714 5.72 -4.77 -21.37
C THR A 714 7.10 -4.23 -21.03
N ILE A 715 8.09 -5.11 -20.95
CA ILE A 715 9.50 -4.74 -20.80
C ILE A 715 10.01 -4.35 -22.19
N ARG A 716 10.61 -3.17 -22.30
CA ARG A 716 11.13 -2.61 -23.55
C ARG A 716 12.64 -2.79 -23.69
N LYS A 717 13.32 -2.72 -22.57
CA LYS A 717 14.78 -2.95 -22.49
C LYS A 717 15.10 -3.43 -21.07
N VAL A 718 15.98 -4.42 -20.95
CA VAL A 718 16.68 -4.75 -19.72
C VAL A 718 18.04 -4.06 -19.77
N SER A 719 18.51 -3.52 -18.64
CA SER A 719 19.82 -2.90 -18.54
C SER A 719 20.94 -3.90 -18.78
N ASP A 720 22.05 -3.44 -19.31
CA ASP A 720 23.18 -4.30 -19.63
C ASP A 720 23.84 -4.81 -18.33
N ILE A 721 24.29 -6.07 -18.36
CA ILE A 721 25.02 -6.67 -17.23
C ILE A 721 26.34 -5.93 -17.03
N PRO A 722 26.69 -5.52 -15.81
CA PRO A 722 27.99 -4.88 -15.52
C PRO A 722 29.16 -5.70 -16.05
N ALA A 723 30.18 -5.02 -16.56
CA ALA A 723 31.36 -5.67 -17.14
C ALA A 723 32.03 -6.66 -16.20
N ALA A 724 32.05 -6.34 -14.90
CA ALA A 724 32.61 -7.20 -13.85
C ALA A 724 31.91 -8.57 -13.72
N LEU A 725 30.65 -8.67 -14.14
CA LEU A 725 29.82 -9.87 -14.02
C LEU A 725 29.68 -10.63 -15.34
N GLN A 726 30.25 -10.15 -16.43
CA GLN A 726 30.19 -10.84 -17.73
C GLN A 726 30.92 -12.17 -17.67
N GLY A 727 30.34 -13.21 -18.26
CA GLY A 727 30.86 -14.59 -18.22
C GLY A 727 30.46 -15.42 -17.00
N LEU A 728 29.82 -14.80 -15.97
CA LEU A 728 29.20 -15.56 -14.89
C LEU A 728 27.82 -16.10 -15.34
N PRO A 729 27.46 -17.35 -14.92
CA PRO A 729 26.17 -17.92 -15.28
C PRO A 729 25.02 -17.24 -14.53
N ASN A 730 23.83 -17.24 -15.13
CA ASN A 730 22.56 -16.85 -14.51
C ASN A 730 22.51 -15.42 -13.91
N ILE A 731 23.42 -14.54 -14.33
CA ILE A 731 23.40 -13.15 -13.93
C ILE A 731 22.34 -12.41 -14.73
N ASN A 732 21.37 -11.82 -14.02
CA ASN A 732 20.29 -11.03 -14.59
C ASN A 732 20.03 -9.82 -13.71
N LEU A 733 19.94 -8.64 -14.29
CA LEU A 733 19.50 -7.44 -13.55
C LEU A 733 17.98 -7.44 -13.36
N LEU A 734 17.24 -8.17 -14.19
CA LEU A 734 15.81 -8.39 -14.03
C LEU A 734 15.55 -9.89 -14.02
N THR A 735 15.31 -10.46 -12.85
CA THR A 735 15.01 -11.89 -12.71
C THR A 735 13.67 -12.24 -13.34
N LYS A 736 13.47 -13.51 -13.71
CA LYS A 736 12.18 -13.99 -14.24
C LYS A 736 11.03 -13.73 -13.27
N SER A 737 11.25 -13.86 -11.97
CA SER A 737 10.25 -13.54 -10.95
C SER A 737 9.91 -12.06 -10.93
N SER A 738 10.91 -11.16 -11.01
CA SER A 738 10.70 -9.72 -11.08
C SER A 738 10.00 -9.32 -12.38
N GLU A 739 10.34 -9.96 -13.51
CA GLU A 739 9.62 -9.76 -14.78
C GLU A 739 8.13 -10.10 -14.64
N TYR A 740 7.81 -11.24 -14.01
CA TYR A 740 6.44 -11.68 -13.79
C TYR A 740 5.70 -10.74 -12.84
N ALA A 741 6.36 -10.27 -11.79
CA ALA A 741 5.78 -9.31 -10.87
C ALA A 741 5.43 -7.98 -11.57
N LEU A 742 6.30 -7.46 -12.43
CA LEU A 742 6.06 -6.23 -13.19
C LEU A 742 4.94 -6.38 -14.23
N ARG A 743 4.77 -7.55 -14.84
CA ARG A 743 3.89 -7.76 -15.99
C ARG A 743 2.54 -8.37 -15.64
N PHE A 744 2.48 -9.23 -14.64
CA PHE A 744 1.37 -10.15 -14.45
C PHE A 744 0.88 -10.27 -13.00
N ARG A 745 1.42 -9.46 -12.06
CA ARG A 745 1.01 -9.52 -10.66
C ARG A 745 -0.47 -9.27 -10.45
N THR A 746 -1.04 -8.35 -11.23
CA THR A 746 -2.45 -7.99 -11.20
C THR A 746 -3.17 -8.57 -12.41
N PRO A 747 -4.51 -8.72 -12.35
CA PRO A 747 -5.29 -9.10 -13.52
C PRO A 747 -5.06 -8.14 -14.69
N SER A 748 -5.05 -8.65 -15.92
CA SER A 748 -4.94 -7.82 -17.12
C SER A 748 -6.17 -6.92 -17.34
N TYR A 749 -7.28 -7.27 -16.70
CA TYR A 749 -8.47 -6.43 -16.63
C TYR A 749 -9.22 -6.66 -15.32
N THR A 750 -9.82 -5.59 -14.82
CA THR A 750 -10.73 -5.60 -13.66
C THR A 750 -11.96 -4.79 -14.02
N GLN A 751 -13.13 -5.25 -13.62
CA GLN A 751 -14.41 -4.58 -13.83
C GLN A 751 -15.15 -4.51 -12.50
N VAL A 752 -15.76 -3.37 -12.24
CA VAL A 752 -16.62 -3.15 -11.08
C VAL A 752 -17.97 -2.67 -11.59
N ALA A 753 -19.05 -3.31 -11.17
CA ALA A 753 -20.41 -2.88 -11.46
C ALA A 753 -21.17 -2.72 -10.13
N GLY A 754 -21.91 -1.65 -9.99
CA GLY A 754 -22.72 -1.35 -8.81
C GLY A 754 -24.16 -1.00 -9.18
N LEU A 755 -25.08 -1.43 -8.36
CA LEU A 755 -26.48 -1.03 -8.38
C LEU A 755 -26.89 -0.56 -6.99
N GLY A 756 -27.07 0.74 -6.84
CA GLY A 756 -27.66 1.37 -5.67
C GLY A 756 -29.15 1.58 -5.84
N TRP A 757 -29.91 1.33 -4.79
CA TRP A 757 -31.35 1.62 -4.70
C TRP A 757 -31.63 2.43 -3.44
N GLN A 758 -32.47 3.45 -3.58
CA GLN A 758 -32.92 4.29 -2.47
C GLN A 758 -34.43 4.56 -2.59
N ASN A 759 -35.16 4.29 -1.51
CA ASN A 759 -36.58 4.65 -1.39
C ASN A 759 -36.92 5.09 0.05
N GLY A 760 -37.25 6.35 0.22
CA GLY A 760 -37.48 6.96 1.53
C GLY A 760 -36.28 6.75 2.44
N ARG A 761 -36.47 6.07 3.57
CA ARG A 761 -35.44 5.79 4.59
C ARG A 761 -34.57 4.56 4.29
N TRP A 762 -34.85 3.80 3.24
CA TRP A 762 -34.15 2.57 2.90
C TRP A 762 -33.14 2.80 1.79
N ARG A 763 -31.96 2.20 1.92
CA ARG A 763 -30.92 2.16 0.89
C ARG A 763 -30.37 0.74 0.78
N SER A 764 -30.04 0.31 -0.42
CA SER A 764 -29.33 -0.95 -0.64
C SER A 764 -28.35 -0.83 -1.81
N ASN A 765 -27.25 -1.58 -1.75
CA ASN A 765 -26.26 -1.67 -2.82
C ASN A 765 -25.92 -3.13 -3.09
N VAL A 766 -25.75 -3.42 -4.36
CA VAL A 766 -25.17 -4.68 -4.86
C VAL A 766 -23.96 -4.32 -5.69
N ASP A 767 -22.79 -4.85 -5.34
CA ASP A 767 -21.54 -4.60 -6.06
C ASP A 767 -20.95 -5.90 -6.59
N PHE A 768 -20.49 -5.87 -7.83
CA PHE A 768 -19.83 -6.96 -8.51
C PHE A 768 -18.41 -6.53 -8.89
N THR A 769 -17.41 -7.31 -8.50
CA THR A 769 -16.04 -7.12 -8.96
C THR A 769 -15.60 -8.36 -9.75
N TYR A 770 -15.30 -8.17 -11.03
CA TYR A 770 -14.82 -9.24 -11.90
C TYR A 770 -13.33 -9.06 -12.19
N TYR A 771 -12.54 -9.97 -11.65
CA TYR A 771 -11.10 -10.04 -11.89
C TYR A 771 -10.82 -10.97 -13.06
N GLY A 772 -10.09 -10.48 -14.05
CA GLY A 772 -9.60 -11.28 -15.16
C GLY A 772 -8.58 -12.34 -14.72
N PRO A 773 -8.14 -13.20 -15.64
CA PRO A 773 -7.16 -14.23 -15.33
C PRO A 773 -5.80 -13.62 -15.00
N ILE A 774 -5.06 -14.30 -14.10
CA ILE A 774 -3.75 -13.86 -13.64
C ILE A 774 -2.73 -14.93 -14.02
N LYS A 775 -1.61 -14.52 -14.62
CA LYS A 775 -0.45 -15.36 -14.83
C LYS A 775 0.46 -15.30 -13.61
N ARG A 776 0.96 -16.45 -13.20
CA ARG A 776 1.84 -16.61 -12.05
C ARG A 776 3.07 -17.42 -12.41
N LEU A 777 4.10 -17.24 -11.62
CA LEU A 777 5.30 -18.05 -11.63
C LEU A 777 5.52 -18.59 -10.21
N ASN A 778 5.62 -19.91 -10.07
CA ASN A 778 5.99 -20.56 -8.84
C ASN A 778 7.08 -21.60 -9.13
N ASN A 779 8.21 -21.54 -8.42
CA ASN A 779 9.37 -22.42 -8.64
C ASN A 779 9.81 -22.50 -10.12
N GLY A 780 9.77 -21.38 -10.85
CA GLY A 780 10.15 -21.34 -12.26
C GLY A 780 9.08 -21.86 -13.23
N VAL A 781 7.95 -22.40 -12.74
CA VAL A 781 6.84 -22.94 -13.54
C VAL A 781 5.73 -21.90 -13.67
N GLU A 782 5.34 -21.60 -14.90
CA GLU A 782 4.22 -20.71 -15.20
C GLU A 782 2.88 -21.44 -15.00
N TYR A 783 1.93 -20.78 -14.36
CA TYR A 783 0.55 -21.21 -14.27
C TYR A 783 -0.42 -20.03 -14.38
N ARG A 784 -1.70 -20.33 -14.55
CA ARG A 784 -2.74 -19.32 -14.73
C ARG A 784 -3.88 -19.56 -13.73
N GLN A 785 -4.21 -18.53 -12.97
CA GLN A 785 -5.44 -18.50 -12.18
C GLN A 785 -6.60 -18.07 -13.09
N PRO A 786 -7.74 -18.77 -13.05
CA PRO A 786 -8.91 -18.43 -13.86
C PRO A 786 -9.53 -17.09 -13.41
N PRO A 787 -10.39 -16.47 -14.23
CA PRO A 787 -11.13 -15.28 -13.79
C PRO A 787 -12.07 -15.59 -12.64
N VAL A 788 -12.44 -14.57 -11.87
CA VAL A 788 -13.34 -14.73 -10.71
C VAL A 788 -14.24 -13.51 -10.54
N LEU A 789 -15.51 -13.78 -10.16
CA LEU A 789 -16.50 -12.79 -9.78
C LEU A 789 -16.66 -12.79 -8.26
N VAL A 790 -16.56 -11.61 -7.65
CA VAL A 790 -16.86 -11.35 -6.23
C VAL A 790 -18.09 -10.47 -6.15
N THR A 791 -19.05 -10.84 -5.33
CA THR A 791 -20.33 -10.13 -5.13
C THR A 791 -20.44 -9.67 -3.70
N ASN A 792 -20.89 -8.44 -3.50
CA ASN A 792 -21.13 -7.85 -2.18
C ASN A 792 -22.53 -7.28 -2.10
N LEU A 793 -23.14 -7.34 -0.93
CA LEU A 793 -24.47 -6.83 -0.64
C LEU A 793 -24.42 -5.93 0.59
N SER A 794 -25.13 -4.81 0.56
CA SER A 794 -25.36 -4.00 1.75
C SER A 794 -26.74 -3.36 1.74
N GLY A 795 -27.27 -3.13 2.92
CA GLY A 795 -28.54 -2.41 3.14
C GLY A 795 -28.41 -1.50 4.34
N ALA A 796 -29.08 -0.36 4.30
CA ALA A 796 -29.12 0.61 5.38
C ALA A 796 -30.54 1.18 5.55
N VAL A 797 -30.85 1.61 6.77
CA VAL A 797 -32.13 2.23 7.11
C VAL A 797 -31.92 3.41 8.05
N GLU A 798 -32.55 4.53 7.74
CA GLU A 798 -32.66 5.67 8.64
C GLU A 798 -33.75 5.39 9.69
N LEU A 799 -33.37 5.42 10.97
CA LEU A 799 -34.24 5.11 12.11
C LEU A 799 -34.94 6.34 12.69
N GLY A 800 -34.51 7.54 12.27
CA GLY A 800 -34.97 8.82 12.80
C GLY A 800 -34.08 9.36 13.93
N ALA A 801 -34.30 10.63 14.30
CA ALA A 801 -33.51 11.35 15.31
C ALA A 801 -31.98 11.19 15.16
N GLY A 802 -31.47 11.23 13.93
CA GLY A 802 -30.04 11.11 13.61
C GLY A 802 -29.49 9.69 13.61
N TRP A 803 -30.26 8.68 13.96
CA TRP A 803 -29.80 7.28 13.98
C TRP A 803 -30.01 6.59 12.63
N SER A 804 -29.04 5.79 12.24
CA SER A 804 -29.13 4.85 11.11
C SER A 804 -28.46 3.52 11.44
N ALA A 805 -28.91 2.46 10.77
CA ALA A 805 -28.34 1.13 10.89
C ALA A 805 -28.03 0.56 9.49
N ALA A 806 -26.97 -0.21 9.37
CA ALA A 806 -26.60 -0.89 8.15
C ALA A 806 -26.16 -2.33 8.43
N LEU A 807 -26.45 -3.22 7.48
CA LEU A 807 -25.97 -4.60 7.45
C LEU A 807 -25.37 -4.85 6.07
N GLY A 808 -24.30 -5.64 6.03
CA GLY A 808 -23.69 -6.02 4.76
C GLY A 808 -22.96 -7.35 4.81
N VAL A 809 -22.80 -7.92 3.64
CA VAL A 809 -22.07 -9.17 3.40
C VAL A 809 -21.13 -8.94 2.23
N ASN A 810 -19.84 -9.01 2.52
CA ASN A 810 -18.79 -8.95 1.51
C ASN A 810 -18.47 -10.36 1.03
N ASN A 811 -18.28 -10.52 -0.30
CA ASN A 811 -17.96 -11.81 -0.92
C ASN A 811 -19.00 -12.90 -0.61
N VAL A 812 -20.25 -12.62 -0.96
CA VAL A 812 -21.44 -13.46 -0.66
C VAL A 812 -21.25 -14.93 -1.05
N PHE A 813 -20.49 -15.21 -2.12
CA PHE A 813 -20.28 -16.57 -2.64
C PHE A 813 -18.99 -17.23 -2.13
N ASP A 814 -18.41 -16.72 -1.06
CA ASP A 814 -17.24 -17.27 -0.36
C ASP A 814 -16.05 -17.60 -1.30
N LYS A 815 -15.76 -16.69 -2.21
CA LYS A 815 -14.59 -16.85 -3.10
C LYS A 815 -13.31 -16.60 -2.28
N ARG A 816 -12.46 -17.62 -2.18
CA ARG A 816 -11.22 -17.60 -1.39
C ARG A 816 -10.00 -17.71 -2.26
N THR A 817 -8.85 -17.33 -1.71
CA THR A 817 -7.53 -17.56 -2.31
C THR A 817 -7.48 -18.95 -2.96
N ARG A 818 -7.05 -19.00 -4.21
CA ARG A 818 -7.01 -20.25 -5.00
C ARG A 818 -5.74 -21.04 -4.75
N LYS A 819 -5.78 -22.31 -5.05
CA LYS A 819 -4.61 -23.20 -4.91
C LYS A 819 -3.65 -23.01 -6.09
N VAL A 820 -2.36 -23.15 -5.83
CA VAL A 820 -1.35 -23.35 -6.88
C VAL A 820 -1.61 -24.73 -7.50
N PRO A 821 -1.69 -24.87 -8.83
CA PRO A 821 -1.82 -26.16 -9.48
C PRO A 821 -0.68 -27.10 -9.11
N GLU A 822 -0.95 -28.37 -9.00
CA GLU A 822 0.01 -29.38 -8.52
C GLU A 822 1.31 -29.37 -9.34
N TYR A 823 1.20 -29.30 -10.66
CA TYR A 823 2.37 -29.25 -11.55
C TYR A 823 3.29 -28.03 -11.36
N ALA A 824 2.80 -26.99 -10.69
CA ALA A 824 3.55 -25.75 -10.43
C ALA A 824 4.01 -25.65 -8.95
N ARG A 825 3.76 -26.67 -8.12
CA ARG A 825 4.26 -26.71 -6.74
C ARG A 825 5.71 -27.18 -6.70
N SER A 826 6.41 -26.87 -5.61
CA SER A 826 7.74 -27.45 -5.38
C SER A 826 7.63 -28.95 -5.10
N ALA A 827 8.70 -29.69 -5.38
CA ALA A 827 8.76 -31.08 -5.01
C ALA A 827 8.59 -31.29 -3.48
N THR A 828 9.07 -30.33 -2.69
CA THR A 828 8.90 -30.36 -1.23
C THR A 828 7.44 -30.16 -0.84
N ASP A 829 6.73 -29.20 -1.46
CA ASP A 829 5.31 -28.98 -1.20
C ASP A 829 4.47 -30.20 -1.58
N VAL A 830 4.75 -30.82 -2.74
CA VAL A 830 4.06 -32.06 -3.17
C VAL A 830 4.34 -33.22 -2.23
N ALA A 831 5.55 -33.28 -1.66
CA ALA A 831 5.94 -34.35 -0.77
C ALA A 831 5.45 -34.18 0.68
N SER A 832 5.14 -32.98 1.12
CA SER A 832 4.90 -32.66 2.54
C SER A 832 3.54 -32.05 2.86
N ILE A 833 2.88 -31.39 1.89
CA ILE A 833 1.69 -30.58 2.15
C ILE A 833 0.57 -30.89 1.15
N GLU A 834 -0.62 -31.18 1.65
CA GLU A 834 -1.78 -31.51 0.79
C GLU A 834 -2.13 -30.42 -0.20
N THR A 835 -2.04 -29.16 0.22
CA THR A 835 -2.42 -28.02 -0.61
C THR A 835 -1.45 -26.87 -0.45
N THR A 836 -1.15 -26.19 -1.56
CA THR A 836 -0.42 -24.92 -1.58
C THR A 836 -1.32 -23.83 -2.13
N TRP A 837 -1.56 -22.81 -1.31
CA TRP A 837 -2.37 -21.67 -1.70
C TRP A 837 -1.55 -20.63 -2.45
N ASP A 838 -2.15 -19.94 -3.41
CA ASP A 838 -1.52 -18.82 -4.12
C ASP A 838 -1.45 -17.57 -3.22
N SER A 839 -0.30 -17.31 -2.63
CA SER A 839 -0.10 -16.17 -1.72
C SER A 839 -0.27 -14.81 -2.40
N GLY A 840 -0.18 -14.75 -3.71
CA GLY A 840 -0.35 -13.53 -4.50
C GLY A 840 -1.72 -13.41 -5.17
N ASP A 841 -2.71 -14.25 -4.82
CA ASP A 841 -4.06 -14.14 -5.39
C ASP A 841 -4.74 -12.82 -5.02
N VAL A 842 -5.65 -12.35 -5.87
CA VAL A 842 -6.48 -11.16 -5.62
C VAL A 842 -7.58 -11.41 -4.59
N LEU A 843 -7.88 -12.67 -4.30
CA LEU A 843 -8.93 -13.05 -3.36
C LEU A 843 -8.41 -13.01 -1.92
N SER A 844 -9.24 -12.49 -1.03
CA SER A 844 -8.99 -12.53 0.41
C SER A 844 -9.05 -13.96 0.94
N ARG A 845 -8.23 -14.26 1.94
CA ARG A 845 -8.30 -15.50 2.73
C ARG A 845 -9.45 -15.52 3.71
N ILE A 846 -9.98 -14.34 4.03
CA ILE A 846 -11.11 -14.19 4.97
C ILE A 846 -12.35 -14.87 4.41
N GLY A 847 -12.57 -14.85 3.07
CA GLY A 847 -13.78 -15.37 2.45
C GLY A 847 -14.97 -14.42 2.66
N THR A 848 -16.16 -14.98 2.89
CA THR A 848 -17.35 -14.21 3.21
C THR A 848 -17.20 -13.51 4.55
N PHE A 849 -17.45 -12.19 4.55
CA PHE A 849 -17.39 -11.35 5.74
C PHE A 849 -18.71 -10.60 5.91
N TRP A 850 -19.41 -10.81 7.02
CA TRP A 850 -20.61 -10.07 7.36
C TRP A 850 -20.32 -8.99 8.41
N TYR A 851 -21.03 -7.87 8.34
CA TYR A 851 -20.87 -6.77 9.28
C TYR A 851 -22.19 -6.07 9.57
N GLY A 852 -22.26 -5.46 10.75
CA GLY A 852 -23.32 -4.55 11.15
C GLY A 852 -22.74 -3.22 11.59
N ARG A 853 -23.43 -2.12 11.29
CA ARG A 853 -23.01 -0.76 11.65
C ARG A 853 -24.19 0.04 12.19
N ILE A 854 -23.95 0.80 13.22
CA ILE A 854 -24.87 1.79 13.77
C ILE A 854 -24.18 3.14 13.71
N ASN A 855 -24.86 4.16 13.18
CA ASN A 855 -24.39 5.53 13.13
C ASN A 855 -25.37 6.44 13.87
N TYR A 856 -24.83 7.49 14.46
CA TYR A 856 -25.58 8.60 15.05
C TYR A 856 -25.03 9.91 14.53
N ARG A 857 -25.88 10.75 13.92
CA ARG A 857 -25.57 12.11 13.48
C ARG A 857 -26.31 13.13 14.36
N PHE A 858 -25.62 14.18 14.78
CA PHE A 858 -26.17 15.22 15.67
C PHE A 858 -25.80 16.62 15.21
#